data_59d24f2880eaea016c1d11cc30c89420
#
_entry.id   59d24f2880eaea016c1d11cc30c89420
#
_cell.length_a   1.000
_cell.length_b   1.000
_cell.length_c   1.000
_cell.angle_alpha   90.00
_cell.angle_beta   90.00
_cell.angle_gamma   90.00
#
_symmetry.space_group_name_H-M   'P 1'
#
loop_
_entity.id
_entity.type
_entity.pdbx_description
1 polymer ?
#
loop_
_entity_poly.entity_id
_entity_poly.type
_entity_poly.pdbx_seq_one_letter_code
_entity_poly.pdbx_strand_id
1 'polypeptide(L)'
;MQNNVKKTVLNLWHKEHGGQMVEFGGWDMPVQYGKGIIEEHLHTRRFAGLFDISHMGRFLVEGEGANPFLQYVLTNNALALEHGMAQYTLIPNEYGGAVDDAYLYRLDEGNLSSEARYLLVVNAANKDKDWAWLNDRRKGFKNLTFEDRSEELGMIALQGPLAKGILEKILMKGHSALPDPWRNRLRVSEIEGEKIELTISRTGYTGEPICFELFVRADKIQKVWESILAIGEKDGVVPVGLGARDTLRLEAGLPLYGHELGLDSEGKEIPIFAAPSTRPAVSFSPLKGEWTGKDALRQQFEEMKLRLDRLPLPHKEKQIIPKRIFPVAITGQGIARQGYDVLKDGGKIGYVTSGTMVPYWKFPDTGILSRPAEERGKRAIALCYIDSDLEAGARVQIDQRGRALEGVVVERFLSGEAPPYARPIFIPALPGGPKHGVERAAVKMSESAERLVGRAVQNNLWRQRETINLIPSEATPSHLVSLLSITDPAHRYAEHRSIKAFGEKEVFYYQGTKLIEEIEELLAEELRQYFGCTEVETRVISGQMANTAVFSGLMDYLNRLDRKKERRRIRKVMNHHLGRGGHLSAQPMGALRDYVAHDPQTERPAVIAFPTLREDPYQIDLVKTEELLHLHGPEMIILGKSMIIYKEPVAEIRRMISGMNSKPLLHYDMAHVLGLSGPFYQEPFMEGADIVTGSTHKTFFGPQRGVIASNMAEGTEYEDLWEIIVRRVFPGSVSNHHLGTLVGLLMASYEMNAYKQDFQRDVIANAKTFARSLKDMGLMVEGNPELGYTETHQVIIRVGYGKGPEVAQRLEENNIIVNYQSAPDDEAFTAASCLRMGVQEMTRFGMEAKDFQQLAEYMKEIIIGNLSMAEEISRFRKKFIEMKYCLPEKEAAPLIERLLAVVR
;
A
#
# COMPACT_ATOMS: atom_id res chain seq x y z
N MET A 1 -33.58 -6.55 43.71
CA MET A 1 -32.59 -5.46 43.60
C MET A 1 -32.65 -4.98 42.14
N GLN A 2 -33.08 -3.73 41.93
CA GLN A 2 -32.98 -3.13 40.59
C GLN A 2 -31.48 -3.04 40.25
N ASN A 3 -31.02 -3.83 39.29
CA ASN A 3 -29.69 -3.68 38.73
C ASN A 3 -29.59 -2.25 38.19
N ASN A 4 -28.73 -1.42 38.81
CA ASN A 4 -28.51 -0.04 38.38
C ASN A 4 -27.67 -0.09 37.13
N VAL A 5 -28.33 -0.17 35.96
CA VAL A 5 -27.68 -0.25 34.64
C VAL A 5 -26.91 1.02 34.39
N LYS A 6 -25.61 0.92 34.07
CA LYS A 6 -24.72 2.07 33.77
C LYS A 6 -25.22 2.82 32.52
N LYS A 7 -24.94 4.11 32.42
CA LYS A 7 -25.39 4.97 31.31
C LYS A 7 -24.19 5.74 30.75
N THR A 8 -24.11 5.86 29.43
CA THR A 8 -23.17 6.77 28.80
C THR A 8 -23.64 8.21 28.92
N VAL A 9 -22.79 9.18 28.68
CA VAL A 9 -23.14 10.60 28.63
C VAL A 9 -24.21 10.88 27.57
N LEU A 10 -24.22 10.12 26.47
CA LEU A 10 -25.19 10.27 25.38
C LEU A 10 -26.52 9.50 25.62
N ASN A 11 -26.67 8.77 26.71
CA ASN A 11 -27.84 7.93 26.98
C ASN A 11 -29.18 8.68 26.86
N LEU A 12 -29.26 9.90 27.38
CA LEU A 12 -30.47 10.72 27.28
C LEU A 12 -30.74 11.15 25.85
N TRP A 13 -29.70 11.60 25.17
CA TRP A 13 -29.77 11.95 23.74
C TRP A 13 -30.31 10.78 22.90
N HIS A 14 -29.80 9.55 23.10
CA HIS A 14 -30.30 8.37 22.39
C HIS A 14 -31.80 8.16 22.56
N LYS A 15 -32.28 8.26 23.78
CA LYS A 15 -33.72 8.11 24.10
C LYS A 15 -34.59 9.17 23.43
N GLU A 16 -34.14 10.42 23.46
CA GLU A 16 -34.86 11.57 22.89
C GLU A 16 -34.86 11.50 21.32
N HIS A 17 -33.90 10.83 20.73
CA HIS A 17 -33.77 10.69 19.26
C HIS A 17 -34.16 9.29 18.73
N GLY A 18 -35.00 8.56 19.46
CA GLY A 18 -35.62 7.33 19.00
C GLY A 18 -34.73 6.08 19.08
N GLY A 19 -33.68 6.10 19.90
CA GLY A 19 -32.87 4.94 20.22
C GLY A 19 -33.67 3.89 21.00
N GLN A 20 -33.75 2.67 20.48
CA GLN A 20 -34.31 1.52 21.21
C GLN A 20 -33.24 0.99 22.15
N MET A 21 -33.41 1.24 23.44
CA MET A 21 -32.45 0.93 24.46
C MET A 21 -32.52 -0.54 24.89
N VAL A 22 -31.36 -1.15 25.11
CA VAL A 22 -31.21 -2.51 25.67
C VAL A 22 -30.08 -2.54 26.69
N GLU A 23 -30.14 -3.48 27.61
CA GLU A 23 -28.99 -3.77 28.47
C GLU A 23 -27.93 -4.53 27.66
N PHE A 24 -26.71 -4.00 27.64
CA PHE A 24 -25.57 -4.64 27.02
C PHE A 24 -24.32 -4.50 27.91
N GLY A 25 -23.82 -5.60 28.41
CA GLY A 25 -22.66 -5.61 29.29
C GLY A 25 -22.77 -4.72 30.53
N GLY A 26 -23.95 -4.59 31.10
CA GLY A 26 -24.26 -3.76 32.25
C GLY A 26 -24.56 -2.29 31.90
N TRP A 27 -24.65 -1.94 30.61
CA TRP A 27 -24.94 -0.59 30.13
C TRP A 27 -26.28 -0.49 29.41
N ASP A 28 -26.98 0.65 29.55
CA ASP A 28 -28.21 0.99 28.82
C ASP A 28 -27.83 1.65 27.48
N MET A 29 -27.83 0.87 26.41
CA MET A 29 -27.31 1.26 25.09
C MET A 29 -28.37 1.16 23.99
N PRO A 30 -28.30 1.98 22.93
CA PRO A 30 -29.19 1.84 21.78
C PRO A 30 -28.83 0.61 20.96
N VAL A 31 -29.77 -0.33 20.75
CA VAL A 31 -29.60 -1.46 19.85
C VAL A 31 -29.80 -1.04 18.39
N GLN A 32 -30.72 -0.10 18.15
CA GLN A 32 -31.00 0.54 16.84
C GLN A 32 -31.78 1.85 17.04
N TYR A 33 -31.89 2.61 15.98
CA TYR A 33 -32.76 3.79 15.88
C TYR A 33 -33.94 3.53 14.93
N GLY A 34 -34.73 4.55 14.67
CA GLY A 34 -35.97 4.44 13.89
C GLY A 34 -35.84 3.82 12.49
N LYS A 35 -34.67 3.92 11.86
CA LYS A 35 -34.39 3.27 10.57
C LYS A 35 -34.15 1.76 10.68
N GLY A 36 -33.76 1.28 11.84
CA GLY A 36 -33.49 -0.13 12.11
C GLY A 36 -32.12 -0.64 11.66
N ILE A 37 -31.70 -1.76 12.23
CA ILE A 37 -30.37 -2.37 12.05
C ILE A 37 -29.93 -2.48 10.58
N ILE A 38 -30.86 -2.88 9.69
CA ILE A 38 -30.56 -3.08 8.26
C ILE A 38 -30.14 -1.77 7.60
N GLU A 39 -30.91 -0.70 7.81
CA GLU A 39 -30.59 0.60 7.21
C GLU A 39 -29.33 1.22 7.83
N GLU A 40 -29.14 1.09 9.13
CA GLU A 40 -27.93 1.57 9.81
C GLU A 40 -26.67 0.88 9.26
N HIS A 41 -26.74 -0.44 9.05
CA HIS A 41 -25.65 -1.21 8.42
C HIS A 41 -25.37 -0.70 6.99
N LEU A 42 -26.40 -0.62 6.15
CA LEU A 42 -26.26 -0.19 4.77
C LEU A 42 -25.78 1.26 4.64
N HIS A 43 -26.26 2.17 5.51
CA HIS A 43 -25.78 3.55 5.53
C HIS A 43 -24.30 3.65 5.89
N THR A 44 -23.84 2.86 6.88
CA THR A 44 -22.43 2.82 7.23
C THR A 44 -21.56 2.38 6.04
N ARG A 45 -22.01 1.38 5.26
CA ARG A 45 -21.27 0.87 4.08
C ARG A 45 -21.26 1.84 2.89
N ARG A 46 -22.29 2.66 2.74
CA ARG A 46 -22.43 3.58 1.59
C ARG A 46 -22.04 5.02 1.90
N PHE A 47 -22.26 5.47 3.14
CA PHE A 47 -22.09 6.84 3.58
C PHE A 47 -21.16 6.90 4.80
N ALA A 48 -21.72 7.06 5.98
CA ALA A 48 -21.01 6.90 7.24
C ALA A 48 -22.01 6.65 8.39
N GLY A 49 -21.57 5.88 9.37
CA GLY A 49 -22.26 5.63 10.63
C GLY A 49 -21.54 6.29 11.81
N LEU A 50 -22.30 6.88 12.73
CA LEU A 50 -21.79 7.46 13.97
C LEU A 50 -22.22 6.57 15.14
N PHE A 51 -21.27 6.08 15.94
CA PHE A 51 -21.45 5.11 17.01
C PHE A 51 -21.09 5.71 18.37
N ASP A 52 -21.93 5.54 19.40
CA ASP A 52 -21.52 5.73 20.79
C ASP A 52 -20.82 4.47 21.28
N ILE A 53 -19.54 4.60 21.61
CA ILE A 53 -18.71 3.54 22.19
C ILE A 53 -18.15 3.94 23.55
N SER A 54 -18.79 4.90 24.22
CA SER A 54 -18.36 5.41 25.54
C SER A 54 -18.54 4.40 26.67
N HIS A 55 -19.18 3.26 26.43
CA HIS A 55 -19.29 2.16 27.38
C HIS A 55 -17.98 1.36 27.53
N MET A 56 -17.05 1.43 26.58
CA MET A 56 -15.72 0.78 26.66
C MET A 56 -14.94 1.29 27.88
N GLY A 57 -14.02 0.46 28.42
CA GLY A 57 -13.09 0.91 29.46
C GLY A 57 -11.91 1.69 28.86
N ARG A 58 -11.47 2.75 29.53
CA ARG A 58 -10.34 3.61 29.11
C ARG A 58 -9.40 3.83 30.28
N PHE A 59 -8.27 3.11 30.27
CA PHE A 59 -7.27 3.13 31.33
C PHE A 59 -6.06 3.96 30.89
N LEU A 60 -5.75 5.00 31.65
CA LEU A 60 -4.53 5.79 31.48
C LEU A 60 -3.36 5.04 32.15
N VAL A 61 -2.26 4.92 31.42
CA VAL A 61 -1.01 4.29 31.89
C VAL A 61 0.12 5.23 31.58
N GLU A 62 0.80 5.76 32.60
CA GLU A 62 1.86 6.73 32.39
C GLU A 62 2.99 6.62 33.42
N GLY A 63 4.12 7.28 33.13
CA GLY A 63 5.33 7.30 33.95
C GLY A 63 6.40 6.31 33.49
N GLU A 64 7.54 6.30 34.16
CA GLU A 64 8.70 5.42 33.83
C GLU A 64 8.32 3.93 33.90
N GLY A 65 7.43 3.54 34.78
CA GLY A 65 6.92 2.18 34.94
C GLY A 65 5.94 1.71 33.87
N ALA A 66 5.44 2.60 33.01
CA ALA A 66 4.41 2.28 32.03
C ALA A 66 4.90 1.28 30.96
N ASN A 67 6.05 1.52 30.36
CA ASN A 67 6.63 0.63 29.37
C ASN A 67 6.89 -0.79 29.91
N PRO A 68 7.62 -0.99 31.02
CA PRO A 68 7.82 -2.32 31.57
C PRO A 68 6.52 -3.03 31.95
N PHE A 69 5.56 -2.31 32.50
CA PHE A 69 4.26 -2.86 32.87
C PHE A 69 3.49 -3.35 31.64
N LEU A 70 3.32 -2.50 30.61
CA LEU A 70 2.59 -2.84 29.41
C LEU A 70 3.28 -3.96 28.63
N GLN A 71 4.62 -4.01 28.61
CA GLN A 71 5.37 -5.12 28.04
C GLN A 71 5.07 -6.45 28.76
N TYR A 72 4.85 -6.41 30.07
CA TYR A 72 4.59 -7.62 30.86
C TYR A 72 3.15 -8.13 30.74
N VAL A 73 2.16 -7.22 30.67
CA VAL A 73 0.74 -7.60 30.75
C VAL A 73 0.03 -7.72 29.39
N LEU A 74 0.67 -7.29 28.30
CA LEU A 74 0.08 -7.32 26.97
C LEU A 74 0.85 -8.28 26.05
N THR A 75 0.16 -8.83 25.03
CA THR A 75 0.78 -9.73 24.05
C THR A 75 1.63 -9.00 23.01
N ASN A 76 1.26 -7.77 22.65
CA ASN A 76 1.98 -6.99 21.64
C ASN A 76 3.14 -6.20 22.27
N ASN A 77 4.06 -5.72 21.43
CA ASN A 77 5.24 -4.97 21.87
C ASN A 77 4.89 -3.49 22.06
N ALA A 78 4.66 -3.07 23.30
CA ALA A 78 4.33 -1.67 23.62
C ALA A 78 5.49 -0.70 23.32
N LEU A 79 6.75 -1.16 23.40
CA LEU A 79 7.93 -0.36 23.06
C LEU A 79 8.08 -0.11 21.56
N ALA A 80 7.51 -0.98 20.72
CA ALA A 80 7.49 -0.81 19.27
C ALA A 80 6.50 0.26 18.80
N LEU A 81 5.61 0.71 19.69
CA LEU A 81 4.60 1.69 19.39
C LEU A 81 5.19 3.10 19.43
N GLU A 82 5.21 3.78 18.30
CA GLU A 82 5.67 5.18 18.20
C GLU A 82 4.64 6.15 18.78
N HIS A 83 5.06 7.37 19.10
CA HIS A 83 4.15 8.46 19.48
C HIS A 83 3.13 8.72 18.38
N GLY A 84 1.89 8.98 18.75
CA GLY A 84 0.81 9.19 17.81
C GLY A 84 0.38 7.92 17.05
N MET A 85 0.61 6.73 17.63
CA MET A 85 0.19 5.45 17.08
C MET A 85 -0.63 4.63 18.08
N ALA A 86 -1.42 3.71 17.52
CA ALA A 86 -2.18 2.73 18.26
C ALA A 86 -1.85 1.30 17.78
N GLN A 87 -2.13 0.30 18.60
CA GLN A 87 -1.99 -1.10 18.23
C GLN A 87 -3.05 -1.98 18.89
N TYR A 88 -3.53 -2.96 18.14
CA TYR A 88 -4.33 -4.05 18.69
C TYR A 88 -3.44 -4.97 19.51
N THR A 89 -3.90 -5.40 20.66
CA THR A 89 -3.20 -6.27 21.60
C THR A 89 -4.20 -7.14 22.36
N LEU A 90 -3.72 -8.12 23.12
CA LEU A 90 -4.56 -8.87 24.05
C LEU A 90 -3.95 -8.77 25.46
N ILE A 91 -4.80 -8.94 26.45
CA ILE A 91 -4.42 -9.19 27.83
C ILE A 91 -4.45 -10.71 28.00
N PRO A 92 -3.29 -11.40 28.01
CA PRO A 92 -3.24 -12.85 28.08
C PRO A 92 -3.30 -13.34 29.51
N ASN A 93 -3.68 -14.61 29.69
CA ASN A 93 -3.42 -15.36 30.90
C ASN A 93 -2.18 -16.26 30.74
N GLU A 94 -1.77 -16.92 31.79
CA GLU A 94 -0.58 -17.79 31.84
C GLU A 94 -0.70 -19.03 30.94
N TYR A 95 -1.93 -19.42 30.55
CA TYR A 95 -2.24 -20.63 29.78
C TYR A 95 -2.39 -20.35 28.27
N GLY A 96 -2.21 -19.11 27.85
CA GLY A 96 -2.31 -18.72 26.43
C GLY A 96 -3.73 -18.46 25.94
N GLY A 97 -4.69 -18.30 26.86
CA GLY A 97 -6.03 -17.76 26.62
C GLY A 97 -6.05 -16.23 26.80
N ALA A 98 -7.12 -15.58 26.34
CA ALA A 98 -7.32 -14.15 26.49
C ALA A 98 -8.16 -13.83 27.72
N VAL A 99 -7.66 -12.96 28.59
CA VAL A 99 -8.46 -12.28 29.61
C VAL A 99 -9.39 -11.28 28.95
N ASP A 100 -8.83 -10.49 28.00
CA ASP A 100 -9.57 -9.64 27.09
C ASP A 100 -8.74 -9.34 25.83
N ASP A 101 -9.36 -8.78 24.80
CA ASP A 101 -8.69 -8.08 23.72
C ASP A 101 -8.81 -6.57 23.90
N ALA A 102 -7.78 -5.83 23.52
CA ALA A 102 -7.64 -4.43 23.83
C ALA A 102 -6.97 -3.64 22.71
N TYR A 103 -7.11 -2.32 22.77
CA TYR A 103 -6.39 -1.40 21.90
C TYR A 103 -5.52 -0.46 22.75
N LEU A 104 -4.22 -0.40 22.43
CA LEU A 104 -3.26 0.46 23.11
C LEU A 104 -2.92 1.66 22.22
N TYR A 105 -3.11 2.87 22.77
CA TYR A 105 -2.82 4.14 22.11
C TYR A 105 -1.64 4.81 22.81
N ARG A 106 -0.58 5.15 22.10
CA ARG A 106 0.51 5.96 22.62
C ARG A 106 0.22 7.42 22.29
N LEU A 107 -0.15 8.17 23.32
CA LEU A 107 -0.58 9.55 23.19
C LEU A 107 0.60 10.44 22.78
N ASP A 108 0.32 11.41 21.90
CA ASP A 108 1.29 12.41 21.46
C ASP A 108 1.08 13.65 22.33
N GLU A 109 2.07 13.99 23.14
CA GLU A 109 2.13 15.28 23.81
C GLU A 109 3.26 16.08 23.21
N GLY A 110 2.90 17.09 22.41
CA GLY A 110 3.83 17.97 21.74
C GLY A 110 5.01 18.38 22.62
N ASN A 111 6.21 17.98 22.24
CA ASN A 111 7.55 18.47 22.61
C ASN A 111 7.99 18.60 24.08
N LEU A 112 7.26 18.19 25.11
CA LEU A 112 7.63 18.61 26.47
C LEU A 112 7.68 17.52 27.56
N SER A 113 7.25 16.26 27.34
CA SER A 113 7.46 15.22 28.36
C SER A 113 8.22 14.02 27.81
N SER A 114 9.30 13.64 28.49
CA SER A 114 10.07 12.41 28.21
C SER A 114 9.37 11.15 28.74
N GLU A 115 8.21 11.27 29.40
CA GLU A 115 7.49 10.18 30.03
C GLU A 115 6.53 9.51 29.05
N ALA A 116 6.51 8.18 29.08
CA ALA A 116 5.61 7.38 28.24
C ALA A 116 4.18 7.49 28.77
N ARG A 117 3.24 7.84 27.91
CA ARG A 117 1.82 8.00 28.22
C ARG A 117 0.95 7.21 27.25
N TYR A 118 0.12 6.33 27.78
CA TYR A 118 -0.71 5.43 27.01
C TYR A 118 -2.17 5.46 27.47
N LEU A 119 -3.08 5.21 26.52
CA LEU A 119 -4.48 4.90 26.81
C LEU A 119 -4.75 3.46 26.39
N LEU A 120 -5.15 2.61 27.33
CA LEU A 120 -5.55 1.23 27.05
C LEU A 120 -7.09 1.16 27.04
N VAL A 121 -7.66 0.80 25.90
CA VAL A 121 -9.11 0.64 25.71
C VAL A 121 -9.45 -0.84 25.74
N VAL A 122 -10.40 -1.21 26.63
CA VAL A 122 -10.84 -2.59 26.89
C VAL A 122 -12.36 -2.74 26.71
N ASN A 123 -12.84 -3.98 26.56
CA ASN A 123 -14.26 -4.27 26.35
C ASN A 123 -15.10 -3.90 27.57
N ALA A 124 -16.28 -3.33 27.32
CA ALA A 124 -17.18 -2.84 28.35
C ALA A 124 -17.60 -3.89 29.39
N ALA A 125 -17.94 -5.10 28.93
CA ALA A 125 -18.35 -6.20 29.79
C ALA A 125 -17.19 -6.73 30.66
N ASN A 126 -15.96 -6.55 30.23
CA ASN A 126 -14.76 -7.03 30.92
C ASN A 126 -14.05 -5.97 31.76
N LYS A 127 -14.45 -4.69 31.65
CA LYS A 127 -13.77 -3.55 32.28
C LYS A 127 -13.34 -3.79 33.73
N ASP A 128 -14.27 -4.26 34.55
CA ASP A 128 -14.02 -4.43 36.01
C ASP A 128 -13.08 -5.66 36.24
N LYS A 129 -13.21 -6.72 35.44
CA LYS A 129 -12.31 -7.88 35.44
C LYS A 129 -10.89 -7.49 35.05
N ASP A 130 -10.76 -6.74 33.94
CA ASP A 130 -9.48 -6.31 33.41
C ASP A 130 -8.77 -5.34 34.35
N TRP A 131 -9.55 -4.43 34.93
CA TRP A 131 -9.05 -3.53 35.97
C TRP A 131 -8.47 -4.30 37.16
N ALA A 132 -9.17 -5.29 37.66
CA ALA A 132 -8.70 -6.14 38.76
C ALA A 132 -7.46 -6.94 38.39
N TRP A 133 -7.46 -7.55 37.21
CA TRP A 133 -6.34 -8.31 36.67
C TRP A 133 -5.06 -7.48 36.50
N LEU A 134 -5.17 -6.31 35.91
CA LEU A 134 -4.05 -5.39 35.70
C LEU A 134 -3.55 -4.77 37.00
N ASN A 135 -4.45 -4.39 37.92
CA ASN A 135 -4.08 -3.88 39.25
C ASN A 135 -3.33 -4.89 40.11
N ASP A 136 -3.65 -6.17 40.01
CA ASP A 136 -2.90 -7.18 40.73
C ASP A 136 -1.46 -7.26 40.23
N ARG A 137 -1.24 -7.16 38.92
CA ARG A 137 0.08 -7.27 38.28
C ARG A 137 0.92 -6.00 38.35
N ARG A 138 0.31 -4.84 38.50
CA ARG A 138 1.04 -3.57 38.60
C ARG A 138 1.90 -3.42 39.88
N LYS A 139 1.63 -4.21 40.92
CA LYS A 139 2.29 -4.12 42.24
C LYS A 139 3.81 -4.28 42.17
N GLY A 140 4.35 -4.88 41.10
CA GLY A 140 5.79 -5.04 40.86
C GLY A 140 6.48 -3.85 40.18
N PHE A 141 5.71 -2.83 39.73
CA PHE A 141 6.24 -1.72 38.93
C PHE A 141 6.21 -0.41 39.69
N LYS A 142 7.36 0.29 39.73
CA LYS A 142 7.50 1.59 40.39
C LYS A 142 7.28 2.73 39.40
N ASN A 143 6.96 3.91 39.89
CA ASN A 143 6.76 5.13 39.11
C ASN A 143 5.72 4.90 37.95
N LEU A 144 4.61 4.24 38.29
CA LEU A 144 3.52 3.88 37.40
C LEU A 144 2.23 4.51 37.86
N THR A 145 1.69 5.41 37.08
CA THR A 145 0.31 5.89 37.19
C THR A 145 -0.59 4.97 36.37
N PHE A 146 -1.63 4.42 36.99
CA PHE A 146 -2.63 3.57 36.31
C PHE A 146 -4.02 3.99 36.84
N GLU A 147 -4.82 4.63 35.97
CA GLU A 147 -6.09 5.26 36.31
C GLU A 147 -7.21 4.91 35.36
N ASP A 148 -8.41 4.71 35.87
CA ASP A 148 -9.62 4.55 35.07
C ASP A 148 -10.18 5.93 34.69
N ARG A 149 -10.09 6.31 33.43
CA ARG A 149 -10.58 7.56 32.88
C ARG A 149 -11.91 7.42 32.14
N SER A 150 -12.59 6.29 32.28
CA SER A 150 -13.82 5.99 31.56
C SER A 150 -14.97 6.96 31.76
N GLU A 151 -15.05 7.59 32.94
CA GLU A 151 -16.09 8.58 33.21
C GLU A 151 -15.73 10.01 32.75
N GLU A 152 -14.46 10.33 32.66
CA GLU A 152 -13.97 11.66 32.28
C GLU A 152 -13.82 11.83 30.77
N LEU A 153 -13.53 10.73 30.04
CA LEU A 153 -13.25 10.70 28.63
C LEU A 153 -14.33 9.88 27.91
N GLY A 154 -15.16 10.51 27.10
CA GLY A 154 -16.09 9.81 26.23
C GLY A 154 -15.43 9.31 24.94
N MET A 155 -16.06 8.36 24.28
CA MET A 155 -15.54 7.76 23.05
C MET A 155 -16.67 7.55 22.04
N ILE A 156 -16.52 8.11 20.84
CA ILE A 156 -17.45 7.91 19.71
C ILE A 156 -16.67 7.48 18.48
N ALA A 157 -17.34 6.82 17.52
CA ALA A 157 -16.69 6.40 16.29
C ALA A 157 -17.49 6.87 15.07
N LEU A 158 -16.79 7.41 14.06
CA LEU A 158 -17.35 7.78 12.76
C LEU A 158 -16.68 6.90 11.69
N GLN A 159 -17.44 6.06 11.00
CA GLN A 159 -16.92 5.03 10.11
C GLN A 159 -17.73 4.94 8.82
N GLY A 160 -17.06 4.80 7.70
CA GLY A 160 -17.65 4.69 6.36
C GLY A 160 -17.00 5.62 5.34
N PRO A 161 -17.34 5.48 4.05
CA PRO A 161 -16.67 6.19 2.95
C PRO A 161 -16.62 7.71 3.09
N LEU A 162 -17.62 8.33 3.70
CA LEU A 162 -17.71 9.79 3.84
C LEU A 162 -17.17 10.32 5.17
N ALA A 163 -16.74 9.44 6.09
CA ALA A 163 -16.29 9.84 7.43
C ALA A 163 -15.15 10.89 7.40
N LYS A 164 -14.19 10.74 6.49
CA LYS A 164 -13.08 11.67 6.31
C LYS A 164 -13.56 13.08 5.99
N GLY A 165 -14.35 13.21 4.92
CA GLY A 165 -14.82 14.53 4.46
C GLY A 165 -15.74 15.23 5.46
N ILE A 166 -16.40 14.48 6.35
CA ILE A 166 -17.23 15.06 7.41
C ILE A 166 -16.34 15.63 8.51
N LEU A 167 -15.33 14.88 8.97
CA LEU A 167 -14.39 15.39 9.98
C LEU A 167 -13.61 16.60 9.47
N GLU A 168 -13.17 16.61 8.22
CA GLU A 168 -12.49 17.76 7.62
C GLU A 168 -13.32 19.04 7.61
N LYS A 169 -14.66 18.93 7.58
CA LYS A 169 -15.56 20.07 7.64
C LYS A 169 -15.73 20.65 9.03
N ILE A 170 -15.50 19.86 10.09
CA ILE A 170 -15.69 20.31 11.48
C ILE A 170 -14.40 20.72 12.16
N LEU A 171 -13.25 20.30 11.64
CA LEU A 171 -11.96 20.62 12.25
C LEU A 171 -11.52 22.05 11.92
N MET A 172 -10.87 22.69 12.89
CA MET A 172 -10.36 24.06 12.77
C MET A 172 -9.29 24.15 11.68
N LYS A 173 -9.52 25.03 10.70
CA LYS A 173 -8.59 25.23 9.60
C LYS A 173 -7.25 25.81 10.06
N GLY A 174 -6.18 25.29 9.54
CA GLY A 174 -4.80 25.79 9.78
C GLY A 174 -4.12 25.25 11.04
N HIS A 175 -4.86 24.84 12.07
CA HIS A 175 -4.30 24.32 13.33
C HIS A 175 -4.61 22.85 13.60
N SER A 176 -5.71 22.35 13.04
CA SER A 176 -6.15 20.97 13.23
C SER A 176 -6.13 20.21 11.92
N ALA A 177 -5.63 18.99 11.97
CA ALA A 177 -5.63 18.08 10.82
C ALA A 177 -6.03 16.68 11.29
N LEU A 178 -6.53 15.88 10.36
CA LEU A 178 -6.68 14.45 10.57
C LEU A 178 -5.31 13.79 10.81
N PRO A 179 -5.27 12.65 11.52
CA PRO A 179 -4.07 11.84 11.57
C PRO A 179 -3.61 11.45 10.15
N ASP A 180 -2.31 11.17 9.99
CA ASP A 180 -1.79 10.60 8.74
C ASP A 180 -2.69 9.48 8.22
N PRO A 181 -2.80 9.28 6.89
CA PRO A 181 -3.81 8.41 6.27
C PRO A 181 -3.64 6.90 6.55
N TRP A 182 -2.65 6.51 7.34
CA TRP A 182 -2.41 5.10 7.64
C TRP A 182 -3.17 4.65 8.88
N ARG A 183 -3.58 3.39 8.88
CA ARG A 183 -4.24 2.76 10.05
C ARG A 183 -3.42 2.94 11.31
N ASN A 184 -4.13 3.07 12.42
CA ASN A 184 -3.56 3.18 13.77
C ASN A 184 -2.80 4.49 14.05
N ARG A 185 -2.86 5.49 13.18
CA ARG A 185 -2.35 6.84 13.49
C ARG A 185 -3.39 7.61 14.31
N LEU A 186 -2.90 8.38 15.27
CA LEU A 186 -3.74 9.27 16.06
C LEU A 186 -3.13 10.68 16.14
N ARG A 187 -4.00 11.65 16.40
CA ARG A 187 -3.61 13.05 16.51
C ARG A 187 -4.58 13.80 17.39
N VAL A 188 -4.05 14.76 18.16
CA VAL A 188 -4.85 15.76 18.85
C VAL A 188 -5.26 16.85 17.86
N SER A 189 -6.54 17.20 17.86
CA SER A 189 -7.15 18.18 16.96
C SER A 189 -8.20 19.00 17.70
N GLU A 190 -8.68 20.07 17.09
CA GLU A 190 -9.66 20.99 17.68
C GLU A 190 -10.82 21.25 16.72
N ILE A 191 -12.03 21.33 17.23
CA ILE A 191 -13.24 21.65 16.44
C ILE A 191 -13.34 23.15 16.19
N GLU A 192 -13.63 23.52 14.94
CA GLU A 192 -13.78 24.91 14.52
C GLU A 192 -14.91 25.62 15.29
N GLY A 193 -14.65 26.80 15.82
CA GLY A 193 -15.60 27.65 16.51
C GLY A 193 -15.89 27.28 17.95
N GLU A 194 -15.60 26.06 18.40
CA GLU A 194 -15.98 25.55 19.72
C GLU A 194 -14.81 25.42 20.71
N LYS A 195 -13.58 25.45 20.21
CA LYS A 195 -12.35 25.19 20.98
C LYS A 195 -12.42 23.88 21.78
N ILE A 196 -13.05 22.85 21.20
CA ILE A 196 -13.13 21.52 21.80
C ILE A 196 -11.96 20.69 21.28
N GLU A 197 -11.03 20.38 22.16
CA GLU A 197 -9.93 19.47 21.88
C GLU A 197 -10.43 18.02 21.88
N LEU A 198 -9.97 17.22 20.92
CA LEU A 198 -10.24 15.80 20.82
C LEU A 198 -9.04 15.05 20.26
N THR A 199 -8.86 13.81 20.68
CA THR A 199 -7.91 12.90 20.04
C THR A 199 -8.64 12.09 18.98
N ILE A 200 -8.17 12.15 17.74
CA ILE A 200 -8.71 11.39 16.61
C ILE A 200 -7.76 10.25 16.31
N SER A 201 -8.26 9.01 16.24
CA SER A 201 -7.51 7.83 15.86
C SER A 201 -8.09 7.18 14.61
N ARG A 202 -7.25 6.69 13.71
CA ARG A 202 -7.65 5.88 12.54
C ARG A 202 -7.80 4.41 12.93
N THR A 203 -8.67 4.17 13.86
CA THR A 203 -9.06 2.86 14.37
C THR A 203 -10.57 2.67 14.20
N GLY A 204 -11.05 1.41 14.26
CA GLY A 204 -12.47 1.11 14.12
C GLY A 204 -12.77 -0.39 14.11
N TYR A 205 -14.06 -0.73 14.21
CA TYR A 205 -14.55 -2.10 14.39
C TYR A 205 -15.65 -2.50 13.41
N THR A 206 -15.65 -1.94 12.21
CA THR A 206 -16.62 -2.26 11.15
C THR A 206 -16.01 -2.91 9.90
N GLY A 207 -14.67 -2.90 9.80
CA GLY A 207 -13.97 -3.32 8.59
C GLY A 207 -13.92 -2.25 7.50
N GLU A 208 -14.51 -1.06 7.74
CA GLU A 208 -14.36 0.06 6.83
C GLU A 208 -12.90 0.55 6.82
N PRO A 209 -12.33 0.85 5.64
CA PRO A 209 -10.97 1.38 5.56
C PRO A 209 -10.88 2.82 6.09
N ILE A 210 -11.97 3.60 5.94
CA ILE A 210 -12.10 4.94 6.48
C ILE A 210 -12.89 4.87 7.77
N CYS A 211 -12.16 4.86 8.88
CA CYS A 211 -12.74 4.79 10.20
C CYS A 211 -11.96 5.69 11.17
N PHE A 212 -12.68 6.31 12.07
CA PHE A 212 -12.14 7.17 13.12
C PHE A 212 -12.80 6.88 14.44
N GLU A 213 -11.99 6.82 15.50
CA GLU A 213 -12.42 6.82 16.88
C GLU A 213 -11.97 8.13 17.52
N LEU A 214 -12.89 8.80 18.19
CA LEU A 214 -12.73 10.13 18.72
C LEU A 214 -12.84 10.07 20.25
N PHE A 215 -11.79 10.50 20.93
CA PHE A 215 -11.74 10.61 22.37
C PHE A 215 -11.98 12.06 22.73
N VAL A 216 -13.03 12.31 23.51
CA VAL A 216 -13.52 13.65 23.85
C VAL A 216 -13.84 13.71 25.33
N ARG A 217 -13.56 14.82 26.00
CA ARG A 217 -14.01 15.02 27.37
C ARG A 217 -15.51 14.76 27.49
N ALA A 218 -15.92 14.04 28.50
CA ALA A 218 -17.31 13.63 28.72
C ALA A 218 -18.32 14.80 28.69
N ASP A 219 -17.96 15.94 29.24
CA ASP A 219 -18.80 17.16 29.25
C ASP A 219 -18.94 17.83 27.88
N LYS A 220 -18.16 17.41 26.84
CA LYS A 220 -18.16 17.97 25.48
C LYS A 220 -18.65 17.00 24.40
N ILE A 221 -18.75 15.71 24.72
CA ILE A 221 -18.99 14.67 23.71
C ILE A 221 -20.36 14.83 23.02
N GLN A 222 -21.42 15.24 23.74
CA GLN A 222 -22.73 15.45 23.13
C GLN A 222 -22.65 16.52 22.02
N LYS A 223 -21.93 17.60 22.30
CA LYS A 223 -21.78 18.69 21.31
C LYS A 223 -21.02 18.23 20.06
N VAL A 224 -19.96 17.43 20.23
CA VAL A 224 -19.21 16.83 19.09
C VAL A 224 -20.11 15.89 18.30
N TRP A 225 -20.89 15.05 18.98
CA TRP A 225 -21.87 14.14 18.39
C TRP A 225 -22.89 14.88 17.53
N GLU A 226 -23.52 15.92 18.08
CA GLU A 226 -24.51 16.74 17.37
C GLU A 226 -23.90 17.52 16.20
N SER A 227 -22.69 18.02 16.34
CA SER A 227 -21.98 18.71 15.25
C SER A 227 -21.70 17.80 14.07
N ILE A 228 -21.27 16.55 14.34
CA ILE A 228 -21.03 15.54 13.27
C ILE A 228 -22.34 15.21 12.56
N LEU A 229 -23.43 15.00 13.30
CA LEU A 229 -24.74 14.70 12.71
C LEU A 229 -25.29 15.87 11.89
N ALA A 230 -25.21 17.10 12.40
CA ALA A 230 -25.72 18.29 11.71
C ALA A 230 -25.02 18.53 10.35
N ILE A 231 -23.72 18.29 10.29
CA ILE A 231 -22.97 18.43 9.03
C ILE A 231 -23.18 17.21 8.13
N GLY A 232 -23.23 16.01 8.70
CA GLY A 232 -23.29 14.75 7.96
C GLY A 232 -24.70 14.34 7.51
N GLU A 233 -25.76 14.93 8.05
CA GLU A 233 -27.16 14.54 7.73
C GLU A 233 -27.46 14.60 6.23
N LYS A 234 -27.07 15.69 5.58
CA LYS A 234 -27.23 15.86 4.12
C LYS A 234 -26.42 14.87 3.31
N ASP A 235 -25.32 14.38 3.86
CA ASP A 235 -24.42 13.42 3.24
C ASP A 235 -24.79 11.96 3.63
N GLY A 236 -25.89 11.75 4.36
CA GLY A 236 -26.41 10.44 4.71
C GLY A 236 -25.79 9.79 5.96
N VAL A 237 -25.16 10.57 6.84
CA VAL A 237 -24.68 10.09 8.15
C VAL A 237 -25.86 9.81 9.05
N VAL A 238 -25.80 8.68 9.76
CA VAL A 238 -26.83 8.27 10.71
C VAL A 238 -26.21 7.83 12.02
N PRO A 239 -26.91 8.02 13.16
CA PRO A 239 -26.54 7.35 14.39
C PRO A 239 -26.78 5.85 14.24
N VAL A 240 -25.89 5.05 14.80
CA VAL A 240 -25.87 3.59 14.62
C VAL A 240 -25.84 2.90 15.97
N GLY A 241 -26.75 1.94 16.16
CA GLY A 241 -26.85 1.14 17.36
C GLY A 241 -25.98 -0.11 17.36
N LEU A 242 -25.99 -0.82 18.51
CA LEU A 242 -25.21 -2.03 18.72
C LEU A 242 -25.57 -3.17 17.75
N GLY A 243 -26.83 -3.24 17.29
CA GLY A 243 -27.26 -4.26 16.36
C GLY A 243 -26.57 -4.18 15.01
N ALA A 244 -26.46 -2.97 14.46
CA ALA A 244 -25.71 -2.76 13.21
C ALA A 244 -24.18 -2.84 13.44
N ARG A 245 -23.68 -2.40 14.58
CA ARG A 245 -22.27 -2.59 14.95
C ARG A 245 -21.88 -4.08 14.93
N ASP A 246 -22.73 -4.98 15.46
CA ASP A 246 -22.48 -6.41 15.47
C ASP A 246 -22.58 -7.02 14.07
N THR A 247 -23.55 -6.64 13.25
CA THR A 247 -23.63 -7.15 11.87
C THR A 247 -22.44 -6.68 11.01
N LEU A 248 -21.96 -5.46 11.20
CA LEU A 248 -20.79 -4.89 10.50
C LEU A 248 -19.49 -5.59 10.89
N ARG A 249 -19.22 -5.77 12.19
CA ARG A 249 -18.01 -6.45 12.66
C ARG A 249 -17.96 -7.91 12.20
N LEU A 250 -19.11 -8.60 12.29
CA LEU A 250 -19.21 -9.99 11.88
C LEU A 250 -18.99 -10.14 10.36
N GLU A 251 -19.57 -9.26 9.57
CA GLU A 251 -19.32 -9.21 8.12
C GLU A 251 -17.84 -8.94 7.79
N ALA A 252 -17.16 -8.15 8.59
CA ALA A 252 -15.71 -7.91 8.49
C ALA A 252 -14.87 -9.09 9.03
N GLY A 253 -15.48 -10.08 9.68
CA GLY A 253 -14.77 -11.21 10.29
C GLY A 253 -14.00 -10.85 11.55
N LEU A 254 -14.37 -9.76 12.23
CA LEU A 254 -13.71 -9.31 13.46
C LEU A 254 -14.22 -10.09 14.67
N PRO A 255 -13.33 -10.61 15.54
CA PRO A 255 -13.70 -11.37 16.71
C PRO A 255 -14.34 -10.48 17.78
N LEU A 256 -15.16 -11.09 18.63
CA LEU A 256 -15.71 -10.47 19.82
C LEU A 256 -15.36 -11.34 21.03
N TYR A 257 -14.85 -10.76 22.09
CA TYR A 257 -14.61 -11.46 23.34
C TYR A 257 -15.92 -12.07 23.90
N GLY A 258 -15.85 -13.31 24.40
CA GLY A 258 -17.02 -14.10 24.82
C GLY A 258 -17.69 -14.88 23.68
N HIS A 259 -17.23 -14.71 22.44
CA HIS A 259 -17.68 -15.45 21.26
C HIS A 259 -16.51 -16.17 20.57
N GLU A 260 -15.56 -15.44 20.01
CA GLU A 260 -14.39 -15.96 19.30
C GLU A 260 -13.13 -15.99 20.16
N LEU A 261 -13.12 -15.31 21.30
CA LEU A 261 -12.06 -15.26 22.29
C LEU A 261 -12.64 -15.49 23.69
N GLY A 262 -11.82 -15.92 24.64
CA GLY A 262 -12.22 -16.26 26.00
C GLY A 262 -12.46 -17.74 26.19
N LEU A 263 -13.61 -18.13 26.74
CA LEU A 263 -13.95 -19.55 27.00
C LEU A 263 -14.88 -20.11 25.91
N ASP A 264 -14.70 -21.37 25.58
CA ASP A 264 -15.60 -22.12 24.71
C ASP A 264 -16.89 -22.55 25.42
N SER A 265 -17.77 -23.26 24.70
CA SER A 265 -19.04 -23.76 25.25
C SER A 265 -18.88 -24.80 26.35
N GLU A 266 -17.68 -25.36 26.55
CA GLU A 266 -17.33 -26.32 27.59
C GLU A 266 -16.58 -25.64 28.77
N GLY A 267 -16.38 -24.35 28.71
CA GLY A 267 -15.64 -23.58 29.72
C GLY A 267 -14.12 -23.71 29.60
N LYS A 268 -13.62 -24.20 28.47
CA LYS A 268 -12.18 -24.28 28.19
C LYS A 268 -11.72 -23.02 27.48
N GLU A 269 -10.45 -22.62 27.68
CA GLU A 269 -9.82 -21.51 27.00
C GLU A 269 -9.81 -21.73 25.49
N ILE A 270 -10.27 -20.74 24.73
CA ILE A 270 -10.03 -20.67 23.29
C ILE A 270 -8.59 -20.16 23.11
N PRO A 271 -7.69 -20.91 22.47
CA PRO A 271 -6.32 -20.47 22.24
C PRO A 271 -6.31 -19.14 21.45
N ILE A 272 -5.47 -18.19 21.84
CA ILE A 272 -5.40 -16.88 21.18
C ILE A 272 -5.16 -17.03 19.66
N PHE A 273 -4.26 -17.91 19.26
CA PHE A 273 -4.00 -18.14 17.83
C PHE A 273 -5.07 -18.98 17.11
N ALA A 274 -6.11 -19.42 17.81
CA ALA A 274 -7.28 -20.00 17.13
C ALA A 274 -8.06 -18.97 16.30
N ALA A 275 -7.95 -17.68 16.65
CA ALA A 275 -8.51 -16.57 15.88
C ALA A 275 -7.42 -15.97 14.97
N PRO A 276 -7.49 -16.09 13.63
CA PRO A 276 -6.41 -15.63 12.72
C PRO A 276 -6.08 -14.14 12.81
N SER A 277 -7.07 -13.32 13.19
CA SER A 277 -6.94 -11.87 13.36
C SER A 277 -6.04 -11.45 14.53
N THR A 278 -5.75 -12.35 15.48
CA THR A 278 -4.89 -12.06 16.64
C THR A 278 -3.40 -12.14 16.34
N ARG A 279 -3.01 -12.78 15.23
CA ARG A 279 -1.61 -12.98 14.87
C ARG A 279 -0.76 -11.69 14.91
N PRO A 280 -1.17 -10.56 14.31
CA PRO A 280 -0.39 -9.32 14.37
C PRO A 280 -0.38 -8.65 15.75
N ALA A 281 -1.20 -9.13 16.69
CA ALA A 281 -1.30 -8.59 18.04
C ALA A 281 -0.38 -9.29 19.06
N VAL A 282 0.43 -10.27 18.63
CA VAL A 282 1.36 -11.00 19.49
C VAL A 282 2.79 -10.84 19.00
N SER A 283 3.67 -10.34 19.85
CA SER A 283 5.10 -10.16 19.56
C SER A 283 5.97 -11.12 20.36
N PHE A 284 6.89 -11.77 19.65
CA PHE A 284 7.94 -12.59 20.24
C PHE A 284 9.33 -11.96 20.10
N SER A 285 9.39 -10.63 19.94
CA SER A 285 10.66 -9.91 19.90
C SER A 285 11.51 -10.21 21.13
N PRO A 286 12.82 -10.47 20.96
CA PRO A 286 13.73 -10.62 22.09
C PRO A 286 13.74 -9.38 23.02
N LEU A 287 13.51 -8.19 22.47
CA LEU A 287 13.49 -6.95 23.24
C LEU A 287 12.23 -6.79 24.11
N LYS A 288 11.16 -7.55 23.82
CA LYS A 288 9.98 -7.56 24.67
C LYS A 288 10.24 -8.20 26.04
N GLY A 289 11.21 -9.08 26.13
CA GLY A 289 11.56 -9.77 27.38
C GLY A 289 10.54 -10.85 27.79
N GLU A 290 10.34 -10.99 29.11
CA GLU A 290 9.37 -11.93 29.69
C GLU A 290 8.02 -11.25 29.91
N TRP A 291 6.95 -11.98 29.61
CA TRP A 291 5.59 -11.48 29.72
C TRP A 291 4.57 -12.60 29.96
N THR A 292 3.40 -12.24 30.48
CA THR A 292 2.34 -13.20 30.87
C THR A 292 1.90 -14.07 29.69
N GLY A 293 1.98 -15.38 29.84
CA GLY A 293 1.55 -16.35 28.80
C GLY A 293 2.51 -16.57 27.63
N LYS A 294 3.71 -15.98 27.64
CA LYS A 294 4.71 -16.06 26.57
C LYS A 294 4.96 -17.48 26.08
N ASP A 295 5.23 -18.43 27.01
CA ASP A 295 5.60 -19.80 26.65
C ASP A 295 4.43 -20.57 26.05
N ALA A 296 3.24 -20.40 26.60
CA ALA A 296 2.03 -21.02 26.07
C ALA A 296 1.71 -20.47 24.66
N LEU A 297 1.81 -19.15 24.47
CA LEU A 297 1.59 -18.53 23.17
C LEU A 297 2.68 -18.86 22.15
N ARG A 298 3.93 -19.06 22.59
CA ARG A 298 4.99 -19.55 21.70
C ARG A 298 4.69 -20.95 21.18
N GLN A 299 4.20 -21.84 22.02
CA GLN A 299 3.79 -23.18 21.58
C GLN A 299 2.63 -23.14 20.58
N GLN A 300 1.63 -22.28 20.81
CA GLN A 300 0.54 -22.05 19.86
C GLN A 300 1.07 -21.51 18.53
N PHE A 301 2.00 -20.57 18.58
CA PHE A 301 2.61 -19.95 17.39
C PHE A 301 3.39 -20.97 16.56
N GLU A 302 4.21 -21.81 17.19
CA GLU A 302 4.97 -22.85 16.47
C GLU A 302 4.02 -23.86 15.81
N GLU A 303 2.95 -24.29 16.47
CA GLU A 303 1.95 -25.17 15.83
C GLU A 303 1.24 -24.49 14.66
N MET A 304 0.86 -23.21 14.83
CA MET A 304 0.28 -22.41 13.73
C MET A 304 1.25 -22.30 12.55
N LYS A 305 2.54 -22.12 12.82
CA LYS A 305 3.57 -22.05 11.79
C LYS A 305 3.70 -23.36 11.03
N LEU A 306 3.69 -24.52 11.70
CA LEU A 306 3.67 -25.82 11.03
C LEU A 306 2.50 -25.94 10.05
N ARG A 307 1.31 -25.43 10.42
CA ARG A 307 0.13 -25.43 9.54
C ARG A 307 0.33 -24.53 8.32
N LEU A 308 0.84 -23.32 8.53
CA LEU A 308 1.11 -22.34 7.45
C LEU A 308 2.14 -22.88 6.45
N ASP A 309 3.18 -23.52 6.95
CA ASP A 309 4.27 -24.10 6.15
C ASP A 309 3.89 -25.50 5.58
N ARG A 310 2.67 -25.99 5.83
CA ARG A 310 2.16 -27.32 5.42
C ARG A 310 3.07 -28.45 5.87
N LEU A 311 3.67 -28.31 7.04
CA LEU A 311 4.50 -29.32 7.67
C LEU A 311 3.66 -30.31 8.48
N PRO A 312 4.16 -31.54 8.77
CA PRO A 312 3.45 -32.52 9.59
C PRO A 312 3.10 -31.97 10.97
N LEU A 313 1.83 -32.16 11.35
CA LEU A 313 1.29 -31.75 12.65
C LEU A 313 1.32 -32.91 13.65
N PRO A 314 1.32 -32.65 14.96
CA PRO A 314 1.06 -33.64 15.97
C PRO A 314 -0.30 -34.34 15.75
N HIS A 315 -0.46 -35.55 16.31
CA HIS A 315 -1.76 -36.19 16.34
C HIS A 315 -2.81 -35.25 16.96
N LYS A 316 -4.06 -35.30 16.44
CA LYS A 316 -5.15 -34.38 16.80
C LYS A 316 -5.34 -34.20 18.32
N GLU A 317 -5.21 -35.29 19.07
CA GLU A 317 -5.30 -35.28 20.55
C GLU A 317 -4.17 -34.51 21.26
N LYS A 318 -3.05 -34.24 20.57
CA LYS A 318 -1.88 -33.52 21.08
C LYS A 318 -1.74 -32.11 20.48
N GLN A 319 -2.67 -31.72 19.64
CA GLN A 319 -2.66 -30.36 19.08
C GLN A 319 -3.07 -29.33 20.12
N ILE A 320 -2.36 -28.23 20.14
CA ILE A 320 -2.62 -27.09 21.04
C ILE A 320 -3.77 -26.25 20.48
N ILE A 321 -3.91 -26.23 19.14
CA ILE A 321 -4.97 -25.53 18.43
C ILE A 321 -5.80 -26.56 17.62
N PRO A 322 -6.57 -27.44 18.29
CA PRO A 322 -7.35 -28.46 17.59
C PRO A 322 -8.53 -27.91 16.81
N LYS A 323 -9.00 -26.70 17.16
CA LYS A 323 -10.06 -25.96 16.48
C LYS A 323 -9.62 -24.51 16.24
N ARG A 324 -10.15 -23.89 15.19
CA ARG A 324 -9.92 -22.48 14.86
C ARG A 324 -11.22 -21.80 14.50
N ILE A 325 -11.20 -20.47 14.55
CA ILE A 325 -12.30 -19.62 14.09
C ILE A 325 -12.25 -19.52 12.56
N PHE A 326 -13.31 -19.98 11.91
CA PHE A 326 -13.50 -19.88 10.48
C PHE A 326 -14.74 -19.09 10.11
N PRO A 327 -14.66 -18.20 9.12
CA PRO A 327 -15.84 -17.63 8.47
C PRO A 327 -16.57 -18.72 7.67
N VAL A 328 -17.90 -18.80 7.84
CA VAL A 328 -18.77 -19.75 7.12
C VAL A 328 -19.88 -18.98 6.42
N ALA A 329 -19.91 -19.04 5.10
CA ALA A 329 -21.01 -18.53 4.29
C ALA A 329 -22.15 -19.54 4.27
N ILE A 330 -23.34 -19.13 4.67
CA ILE A 330 -24.51 -20.00 4.69
C ILE A 330 -25.14 -20.00 3.29
N THR A 331 -25.22 -21.17 2.69
CA THR A 331 -25.79 -21.38 1.34
C THR A 331 -27.23 -21.89 1.38
N GLY A 332 -27.65 -22.45 2.51
CA GLY A 332 -29.03 -22.87 2.73
C GLY A 332 -29.93 -21.72 3.23
N GLN A 333 -31.24 -21.97 3.26
CA GLN A 333 -32.22 -21.02 3.82
C GLN A 333 -32.26 -21.11 5.34
N GLY A 334 -31.77 -20.11 6.04
CA GLY A 334 -31.79 -20.03 7.50
C GLY A 334 -30.72 -19.12 8.05
N ILE A 335 -30.69 -18.96 9.36
CA ILE A 335 -29.69 -18.16 10.08
C ILE A 335 -28.99 -19.09 11.05
N ALA A 336 -27.67 -19.19 10.96
CA ALA A 336 -26.86 -19.80 11.99
C ALA A 336 -26.86 -18.93 13.24
N ARG A 337 -27.08 -19.53 14.40
CA ARG A 337 -27.08 -18.82 15.70
C ARG A 337 -25.97 -19.34 16.58
N GLN A 338 -25.48 -18.51 17.47
CA GLN A 338 -24.51 -18.91 18.48
C GLN A 338 -24.95 -20.20 19.19
N GLY A 339 -24.00 -21.12 19.37
CA GLY A 339 -24.21 -22.40 20.04
C GLY A 339 -24.76 -23.52 19.15
N TYR A 340 -25.14 -23.29 17.90
CA TYR A 340 -25.51 -24.35 16.97
C TYR A 340 -24.31 -25.21 16.62
N ASP A 341 -24.49 -26.53 16.63
CA ASP A 341 -23.44 -27.49 16.27
C ASP A 341 -23.11 -27.41 14.79
N VAL A 342 -21.82 -27.51 14.48
CA VAL A 342 -21.33 -27.64 13.12
C VAL A 342 -20.90 -29.07 12.86
N LEU A 343 -21.42 -29.67 11.80
CA LEU A 343 -21.24 -31.06 11.42
C LEU A 343 -20.49 -31.15 10.09
N LYS A 344 -19.70 -32.19 9.93
CA LYS A 344 -19.11 -32.62 8.67
C LYS A 344 -19.17 -34.14 8.58
N ASP A 345 -19.68 -34.68 7.47
CA ASP A 345 -19.84 -36.13 7.24
C ASP A 345 -20.59 -36.82 8.38
N GLY A 346 -21.57 -36.12 8.97
CA GLY A 346 -22.40 -36.60 10.10
C GLY A 346 -21.75 -36.48 11.49
N GLY A 347 -20.48 -36.10 11.58
CA GLY A 347 -19.77 -35.92 12.85
C GLY A 347 -19.73 -34.45 13.28
N LYS A 348 -19.84 -34.20 14.60
CA LYS A 348 -19.70 -32.84 15.17
C LYS A 348 -18.23 -32.42 15.13
N ILE A 349 -17.96 -31.29 14.50
CA ILE A 349 -16.62 -30.71 14.36
C ILE A 349 -16.43 -29.41 15.16
N GLY A 350 -17.49 -28.86 15.73
CA GLY A 350 -17.48 -27.67 16.56
C GLY A 350 -18.82 -26.98 16.63
N TYR A 351 -18.84 -25.67 16.77
CA TYR A 351 -20.07 -24.89 16.94
C TYR A 351 -19.96 -23.50 16.37
N VAL A 352 -21.10 -22.83 16.17
CA VAL A 352 -21.22 -21.44 15.72
C VAL A 352 -20.93 -20.51 16.90
N THR A 353 -19.94 -19.66 16.79
CA THR A 353 -19.61 -18.64 17.80
C THR A 353 -20.43 -17.37 17.61
N SER A 354 -20.58 -16.91 16.38
CA SER A 354 -21.40 -15.74 16.02
C SER A 354 -22.10 -16.00 14.69
N GLY A 355 -23.33 -15.54 14.53
CA GLY A 355 -24.01 -15.71 13.24
C GLY A 355 -25.26 -14.86 13.12
N THR A 356 -25.43 -14.28 11.94
CA THR A 356 -26.55 -13.37 11.66
C THR A 356 -26.86 -13.28 10.16
N MET A 357 -27.96 -12.57 9.86
CA MET A 357 -28.31 -12.17 8.50
C MET A 357 -27.77 -10.76 8.27
N VAL A 358 -26.91 -10.57 7.28
CA VAL A 358 -26.39 -9.25 6.91
C VAL A 358 -27.01 -8.74 5.61
N PRO A 359 -27.42 -7.47 5.55
CA PRO A 359 -27.81 -6.85 4.31
C PRO A 359 -26.57 -6.42 3.51
N TYR A 360 -26.72 -6.26 2.20
CA TYR A 360 -25.70 -5.70 1.35
C TYR A 360 -26.31 -4.96 0.16
N TRP A 361 -25.57 -3.98 -0.38
CA TRP A 361 -25.86 -3.38 -1.64
C TRP A 361 -25.40 -4.29 -2.78
N LYS A 362 -26.19 -4.42 -3.85
CA LYS A 362 -25.74 -5.11 -5.06
C LYS A 362 -24.80 -4.21 -5.86
N PHE A 363 -23.81 -4.83 -6.48
CA PHE A 363 -22.82 -4.19 -7.32
C PHE A 363 -22.94 -4.80 -8.72
N PRO A 364 -23.55 -4.12 -9.71
CA PRO A 364 -23.80 -4.69 -11.03
C PRO A 364 -22.52 -4.96 -11.82
N ASP A 365 -21.48 -4.12 -11.58
CA ASP A 365 -20.22 -4.21 -12.29
C ASP A 365 -19.16 -4.96 -11.47
N THR A 366 -18.03 -5.27 -12.12
CA THR A 366 -16.87 -5.91 -11.51
C THR A 366 -15.69 -4.93 -11.37
N GLY A 367 -14.75 -5.23 -10.47
CA GLY A 367 -13.55 -4.44 -10.31
C GLY A 367 -13.73 -3.13 -9.55
N ILE A 368 -12.73 -2.28 -9.64
CA ILE A 368 -12.58 -1.05 -8.85
C ILE A 368 -13.58 0.03 -9.21
N LEU A 369 -14.13 -0.01 -10.43
CA LEU A 369 -15.10 0.96 -10.93
C LEU A 369 -16.54 0.69 -10.49
N SER A 370 -16.81 -0.50 -9.99
CA SER A 370 -18.16 -0.89 -9.57
C SER A 370 -18.67 -0.01 -8.44
N ARG A 371 -19.93 0.40 -8.53
CA ARG A 371 -20.62 1.23 -7.53
C ARG A 371 -21.81 0.47 -6.96
N PRO A 372 -22.21 0.74 -5.71
CA PRO A 372 -23.42 0.14 -5.16
C PRO A 372 -24.66 0.65 -5.92
N ALA A 373 -25.50 -0.29 -6.38
CA ALA A 373 -26.81 -0.01 -6.94
C ALA A 373 -27.82 0.34 -5.83
N GLU A 374 -29.05 0.72 -6.22
CA GLU A 374 -30.14 0.87 -5.24
C GLU A 374 -30.73 -0.48 -4.81
N GLU A 375 -30.43 -1.54 -5.54
CA GLU A 375 -30.88 -2.88 -5.24
C GLU A 375 -30.11 -3.49 -4.07
N ARG A 376 -30.85 -4.15 -3.18
CA ARG A 376 -30.34 -4.72 -1.93
C ARG A 376 -30.50 -6.23 -1.92
N GLY A 377 -29.62 -6.89 -1.22
CA GLY A 377 -29.70 -8.32 -0.91
C GLY A 377 -29.52 -8.58 0.58
N LYS A 378 -29.72 -9.82 0.97
CA LYS A 378 -29.41 -10.34 2.31
C LYS A 378 -28.70 -11.68 2.18
N ARG A 379 -27.77 -11.95 3.09
CA ARG A 379 -27.09 -13.23 3.19
C ARG A 379 -26.85 -13.60 4.65
N ALA A 380 -26.89 -14.88 4.95
CA ALA A 380 -26.53 -15.37 6.26
C ALA A 380 -25.04 -15.70 6.31
N ILE A 381 -24.38 -15.29 7.38
CA ILE A 381 -22.96 -15.54 7.66
C ILE A 381 -22.77 -15.97 9.09
N ALA A 382 -21.70 -16.71 9.35
CA ALA A 382 -21.34 -17.15 10.70
C ALA A 382 -19.82 -17.20 10.88
N LEU A 383 -19.35 -16.94 12.09
CA LEU A 383 -18.04 -17.40 12.57
C LEU A 383 -18.24 -18.68 13.34
N CYS A 384 -17.37 -19.65 13.14
CA CYS A 384 -17.49 -20.98 13.74
C CYS A 384 -16.15 -21.43 14.33
N TYR A 385 -16.17 -21.93 15.57
CA TYR A 385 -15.03 -22.58 16.19
C TYR A 385 -15.07 -24.06 15.88
N ILE A 386 -14.34 -24.46 14.84
CA ILE A 386 -14.40 -25.79 14.22
C ILE A 386 -13.01 -26.35 13.96
N ASP A 387 -12.92 -27.65 13.65
CA ASP A 387 -11.68 -28.37 13.44
C ASP A 387 -10.67 -27.61 12.58
N SER A 388 -9.45 -27.52 13.07
CA SER A 388 -8.35 -26.76 12.45
C SER A 388 -7.90 -27.28 11.09
N ASP A 389 -8.22 -28.51 10.73
CA ASP A 389 -7.77 -29.16 9.49
C ASP A 389 -8.62 -28.79 8.27
N LEU A 390 -9.64 -27.95 8.47
CA LEU A 390 -10.48 -27.47 7.38
C LEU A 390 -9.79 -26.37 6.57
N GLU A 391 -10.10 -26.36 5.27
CA GLU A 391 -9.66 -25.34 4.33
C GLU A 391 -10.85 -24.58 3.75
N ALA A 392 -10.58 -23.40 3.17
CA ALA A 392 -11.60 -22.66 2.43
C ALA A 392 -12.17 -23.53 1.28
N GLY A 393 -13.48 -23.47 1.11
CA GLY A 393 -14.22 -24.34 0.19
C GLY A 393 -14.79 -25.61 0.85
N ALA A 394 -14.39 -25.95 2.06
CA ALA A 394 -14.96 -27.10 2.78
C ALA A 394 -16.45 -26.89 3.06
N ARG A 395 -17.28 -27.89 2.73
CA ARG A 395 -18.71 -27.88 3.02
C ARG A 395 -18.95 -28.41 4.43
N VAL A 396 -19.84 -27.73 5.14
CA VAL A 396 -20.26 -28.07 6.50
C VAL A 396 -21.76 -27.95 6.62
N GLN A 397 -22.33 -28.63 7.60
CA GLN A 397 -23.74 -28.50 7.94
C GLN A 397 -23.84 -27.92 9.35
N ILE A 398 -24.79 -27.03 9.57
CA ILE A 398 -25.09 -26.46 10.88
C ILE A 398 -26.41 -27.01 11.34
N ASP A 399 -26.43 -27.62 12.51
CA ASP A 399 -27.66 -28.16 13.09
C ASP A 399 -28.55 -27.05 13.65
N GLN A 400 -29.56 -26.68 12.86
CA GLN A 400 -30.57 -25.73 13.28
C GLN A 400 -31.75 -26.51 13.96
N ARG A 401 -31.52 -27.00 15.17
CA ARG A 401 -32.54 -27.74 15.95
C ARG A 401 -33.13 -28.95 15.17
N GLY A 402 -32.24 -29.78 14.63
CA GLY A 402 -32.61 -30.99 13.86
C GLY A 402 -32.80 -30.73 12.35
N ARG A 403 -32.64 -29.50 11.87
CA ARG A 403 -32.64 -29.15 10.45
C ARG A 403 -31.22 -28.81 10.03
N ALA A 404 -30.68 -29.51 9.04
CA ALA A 404 -29.38 -29.21 8.47
C ALA A 404 -29.43 -27.93 7.66
N LEU A 405 -28.54 -26.97 7.99
CA LEU A 405 -28.33 -25.71 7.26
C LEU A 405 -26.97 -25.80 6.57
N GLU A 406 -26.97 -25.81 5.26
CA GLU A 406 -25.75 -25.92 4.46
C GLU A 406 -24.89 -24.67 4.56
N GLY A 407 -23.57 -24.85 4.71
CA GLY A 407 -22.58 -23.78 4.75
C GLY A 407 -21.27 -24.18 4.07
N VAL A 408 -20.48 -23.17 3.74
CA VAL A 408 -19.15 -23.33 3.13
C VAL A 408 -18.15 -22.47 3.89
N VAL A 409 -17.03 -23.06 4.26
CA VAL A 409 -15.91 -22.34 4.86
C VAL A 409 -15.32 -21.39 3.84
N VAL A 410 -15.11 -20.13 4.21
CA VAL A 410 -14.56 -19.08 3.35
C VAL A 410 -13.36 -18.41 4.01
N GLU A 411 -12.53 -17.71 3.24
CA GLU A 411 -11.44 -16.94 3.82
C GLU A 411 -11.95 -15.63 4.45
N ARG A 412 -12.95 -15.01 3.83
CA ARG A 412 -13.53 -13.72 4.25
C ARG A 412 -14.91 -13.50 3.62
N PHE A 413 -15.67 -12.56 4.16
CA PHE A 413 -17.01 -12.21 3.65
C PHE A 413 -17.03 -10.97 2.75
N LEU A 414 -16.05 -10.07 2.90
CA LEU A 414 -15.94 -8.83 2.12
C LEU A 414 -14.71 -8.84 1.23
N SER A 415 -14.80 -8.16 0.09
CA SER A 415 -13.63 -7.86 -0.73
C SER A 415 -12.79 -6.79 -0.04
N GLY A 416 -11.57 -7.14 0.37
CA GLY A 416 -10.62 -6.20 1.03
C GLY A 416 -9.52 -5.67 0.12
N GLU A 417 -9.50 -6.02 -1.17
CA GLU A 417 -8.38 -5.73 -2.08
C GLU A 417 -8.58 -4.48 -2.91
N ALA A 418 -9.84 -4.12 -3.20
CA ALA A 418 -10.17 -2.93 -3.99
C ALA A 418 -11.55 -2.37 -3.62
N PRO A 419 -11.77 -1.05 -3.73
CA PRO A 419 -13.10 -0.46 -3.56
C PRO A 419 -14.08 -1.01 -4.59
N PRO A 420 -15.36 -1.12 -4.25
CA PRO A 420 -15.90 -0.87 -2.93
C PRO A 420 -15.60 -2.03 -1.96
N TYR A 421 -15.02 -1.74 -0.81
CA TYR A 421 -14.63 -2.75 0.19
C TYR A 421 -15.83 -3.53 0.74
N ALA A 422 -17.00 -2.89 0.76
CA ALA A 422 -18.27 -3.49 1.19
C ALA A 422 -18.88 -4.48 0.17
N ARG A 423 -18.19 -4.78 -0.94
CA ARG A 423 -18.65 -5.78 -1.88
C ARG A 423 -18.56 -7.17 -1.24
N PRO A 424 -19.69 -7.89 -1.12
CA PRO A 424 -19.67 -9.22 -0.56
C PRO A 424 -19.02 -10.24 -1.50
N ILE A 425 -18.30 -11.19 -0.91
CA ILE A 425 -17.80 -12.37 -1.63
C ILE A 425 -18.91 -13.41 -1.59
N PHE A 426 -19.44 -13.79 -2.75
CA PHE A 426 -20.36 -14.89 -2.90
C PHE A 426 -19.64 -16.12 -3.39
N ILE A 427 -19.92 -17.24 -2.76
CA ILE A 427 -19.57 -18.53 -3.32
C ILE A 427 -20.73 -18.88 -4.25
N PRO A 428 -20.53 -19.02 -5.56
CA PRO A 428 -21.54 -19.57 -6.44
C PRO A 428 -21.96 -20.93 -5.90
N ALA A 429 -23.25 -21.24 -5.88
CA ALA A 429 -23.71 -22.61 -5.68
C ALA A 429 -22.94 -23.46 -6.69
N LEU A 430 -22.03 -24.31 -6.19
CA LEU A 430 -21.09 -25.03 -7.03
C LEU A 430 -21.81 -25.87 -8.08
N PRO A 431 -21.73 -25.52 -9.34
CA PRO A 431 -21.60 -26.54 -10.36
C PRO A 431 -20.22 -27.15 -10.08
N GLY A 432 -20.13 -28.45 -10.02
CA GLY A 432 -18.89 -29.12 -9.69
C GLY A 432 -17.67 -28.39 -10.19
N GLY A 433 -16.69 -28.20 -9.30
CA GLY A 433 -15.65 -27.16 -9.30
C GLY A 433 -15.10 -26.83 -10.70
N PRO A 434 -14.44 -25.71 -10.89
CA PRO A 434 -14.05 -25.31 -12.22
C PRO A 434 -13.43 -26.51 -12.86
N LYS A 435 -14.12 -27.08 -13.85
CA LYS A 435 -13.49 -27.98 -14.78
C LYS A 435 -12.39 -27.12 -15.43
N HIS A 436 -11.21 -27.12 -14.85
CA HIS A 436 -9.99 -26.80 -15.58
C HIS A 436 -9.79 -27.88 -16.65
N GLY A 437 -10.61 -27.80 -17.61
CA GLY A 437 -10.76 -28.60 -18.76
C GLY A 437 -11.89 -28.01 -19.54
N VAL A 438 -11.71 -26.71 -19.94
CA VAL A 438 -12.28 -26.34 -21.23
C VAL A 438 -11.56 -27.29 -22.17
N GLU A 439 -12.23 -28.33 -22.67
CA GLU A 439 -11.89 -28.90 -23.95
C GLU A 439 -11.83 -27.72 -24.91
N ARG A 440 -10.62 -27.13 -25.08
CA ARG A 440 -10.35 -26.24 -26.17
C ARG A 440 -10.54 -27.16 -27.39
N ALA A 441 -11.66 -27.03 -28.07
CA ALA A 441 -11.77 -27.50 -29.44
C ALA A 441 -10.46 -27.13 -30.11
N ALA A 442 -9.77 -28.08 -30.75
CA ALA A 442 -8.47 -27.86 -31.31
C ALA A 442 -8.57 -26.73 -32.36
N VAL A 443 -8.37 -25.51 -31.91
CA VAL A 443 -8.35 -24.31 -32.78
C VAL A 443 -7.14 -24.48 -33.66
N LYS A 444 -7.30 -24.48 -34.98
CA LYS A 444 -6.19 -24.57 -35.91
C LYS A 444 -5.19 -23.48 -35.59
N MET A 445 -3.91 -23.81 -35.55
CA MET A 445 -2.81 -22.87 -35.27
C MET A 445 -2.87 -21.62 -36.16
N SER A 446 -3.23 -21.80 -37.46
CA SER A 446 -3.41 -20.69 -38.41
C SER A 446 -4.49 -19.69 -38.00
N GLU A 447 -5.65 -20.17 -37.50
CA GLU A 447 -6.73 -19.31 -37.06
C GLU A 447 -6.34 -18.54 -35.76
N SER A 448 -5.59 -19.20 -34.86
CA SER A 448 -5.07 -18.56 -33.67
C SER A 448 -4.03 -17.48 -34.01
N ALA A 449 -3.15 -17.75 -34.98
CA ALA A 449 -2.15 -16.81 -35.45
C ALA A 449 -2.79 -15.59 -36.12
N GLU A 450 -3.75 -15.81 -37.04
CA GLU A 450 -4.48 -14.73 -37.70
C GLU A 450 -5.22 -13.83 -36.72
N ARG A 451 -5.92 -14.44 -35.73
CA ARG A 451 -6.59 -13.70 -34.67
C ARG A 451 -5.63 -12.88 -33.82
N LEU A 452 -4.47 -13.46 -33.43
CA LEU A 452 -3.47 -12.75 -32.63
C LEU A 452 -2.87 -11.58 -33.41
N VAL A 453 -2.44 -11.81 -34.65
CA VAL A 453 -1.89 -10.76 -35.53
C VAL A 453 -2.91 -9.65 -35.76
N GLY A 454 -4.15 -10.01 -36.11
CA GLY A 454 -5.22 -9.03 -36.34
C GLY A 454 -5.45 -8.14 -35.11
N ARG A 455 -5.50 -8.72 -33.91
CA ARG A 455 -5.66 -7.94 -32.68
C ARG A 455 -4.44 -7.09 -32.35
N ALA A 456 -3.24 -7.60 -32.57
CA ALA A 456 -2.01 -6.84 -32.36
C ALA A 456 -1.93 -5.63 -33.29
N VAL A 457 -2.26 -5.81 -34.56
CA VAL A 457 -2.33 -4.72 -35.56
C VAL A 457 -3.36 -3.68 -35.15
N GLN A 458 -4.57 -4.13 -34.79
CA GLN A 458 -5.65 -3.23 -34.35
C GLN A 458 -5.22 -2.41 -33.11
N ASN A 459 -4.67 -3.06 -32.10
CA ASN A 459 -4.18 -2.38 -30.90
C ASN A 459 -3.08 -1.37 -31.23
N ASN A 460 -2.13 -1.74 -32.12
CA ASN A 460 -1.04 -0.86 -32.51
C ASN A 460 -1.56 0.39 -33.25
N LEU A 461 -2.53 0.22 -34.15
CA LEU A 461 -3.15 1.36 -34.85
C LEU A 461 -3.88 2.28 -33.88
N TRP A 462 -4.65 1.73 -32.95
CA TRP A 462 -5.34 2.49 -31.93
C TRP A 462 -4.35 3.27 -31.05
N ARG A 463 -3.36 2.58 -30.45
CA ARG A 463 -2.37 3.20 -29.56
C ARG A 463 -1.51 4.26 -30.25
N GLN A 464 -1.10 4.03 -31.51
CA GLN A 464 -0.13 4.89 -32.17
C GLN A 464 -0.76 5.97 -33.07
N ARG A 465 -2.03 5.86 -33.45
CA ARG A 465 -2.66 6.78 -34.41
C ARG A 465 -3.95 7.44 -33.94
N GLU A 466 -4.60 6.90 -32.92
CA GLU A 466 -5.90 7.38 -32.46
C GLU A 466 -5.86 7.92 -31.05
N THR A 467 -4.95 7.46 -30.19
CA THR A 467 -4.91 7.86 -28.78
C THR A 467 -3.81 8.86 -28.47
N ILE A 468 -4.11 9.76 -27.53
CA ILE A 468 -3.13 10.61 -26.84
C ILE A 468 -2.64 9.84 -25.62
N ASN A 469 -1.39 9.40 -25.63
CA ASN A 469 -0.79 8.67 -24.51
C ASN A 469 -0.12 9.62 -23.54
N LEU A 470 -0.65 9.70 -22.33
CA LEU A 470 -0.13 10.50 -21.22
C LEU A 470 0.38 9.63 -20.06
N ILE A 471 0.64 8.35 -20.27
CA ILE A 471 1.25 7.53 -19.22
C ILE A 471 2.71 7.94 -19.02
N PRO A 472 3.11 8.40 -17.81
CA PRO A 472 4.44 8.97 -17.59
C PRO A 472 5.56 7.93 -17.55
N SER A 473 5.21 6.64 -17.58
CA SER A 473 6.15 5.53 -17.58
C SER A 473 6.23 4.80 -18.93
N GLU A 474 5.77 5.44 -19.99
CA GLU A 474 5.82 4.89 -21.35
C GLU A 474 6.45 5.88 -22.32
N ALA A 475 7.26 5.37 -23.26
CA ALA A 475 7.69 6.10 -24.43
C ALA A 475 7.92 5.12 -25.58
N THR A 476 7.33 5.43 -26.72
CA THR A 476 7.48 4.63 -27.93
C THR A 476 8.89 4.82 -28.50
N PRO A 477 9.70 3.74 -28.68
CA PRO A 477 11.00 3.82 -29.32
C PRO A 477 10.87 4.06 -30.84
N SER A 478 11.94 4.56 -31.47
CA SER A 478 11.96 4.72 -32.93
C SER A 478 11.81 3.37 -33.66
N HIS A 479 11.43 3.42 -34.94
CA HIS A 479 11.33 2.22 -35.78
C HIS A 479 12.67 1.48 -35.89
N LEU A 480 13.78 2.21 -35.97
CA LEU A 480 15.12 1.60 -35.99
C LEU A 480 15.45 0.90 -34.69
N VAL A 481 15.16 1.50 -33.55
CA VAL A 481 15.34 0.89 -32.22
C VAL A 481 14.54 -0.40 -32.12
N SER A 482 13.27 -0.37 -32.56
CA SER A 482 12.37 -1.51 -32.51
C SER A 482 12.85 -2.67 -33.41
N LEU A 483 13.22 -2.38 -34.67
CA LEU A 483 13.68 -3.39 -35.63
C LEU A 483 15.04 -3.97 -35.24
N LEU A 484 15.99 -3.18 -34.78
CA LEU A 484 17.28 -3.66 -34.29
C LEU A 484 17.09 -4.61 -33.10
N SER A 485 16.08 -4.36 -32.24
CA SER A 485 15.79 -5.20 -31.07
C SER A 485 15.34 -6.64 -31.42
N ILE A 486 14.89 -6.90 -32.65
CA ILE A 486 14.41 -8.20 -33.12
C ILE A 486 15.34 -8.88 -34.11
N THR A 487 16.54 -8.34 -34.33
CA THR A 487 17.57 -8.93 -35.17
C THR A 487 18.19 -10.20 -34.56
N ASP A 488 19.04 -10.90 -35.30
CA ASP A 488 19.63 -12.20 -34.92
C ASP A 488 20.15 -12.27 -33.45
N PRO A 489 20.80 -11.24 -32.87
CA PRO A 489 21.21 -11.25 -31.48
C PRO A 489 20.08 -11.57 -30.46
N ALA A 490 18.81 -11.32 -30.80
CA ALA A 490 17.69 -11.65 -29.93
C ALA A 490 17.59 -13.16 -29.60
N HIS A 491 18.26 -14.02 -30.37
CA HIS A 491 18.22 -15.49 -30.23
C HIS A 491 19.59 -16.09 -29.83
N ARG A 492 20.56 -15.25 -29.42
CA ARG A 492 21.94 -15.67 -29.19
C ARG A 492 22.33 -15.56 -27.73
N TYR A 493 23.49 -16.13 -27.39
CA TYR A 493 24.17 -16.05 -26.09
C TYR A 493 25.50 -15.33 -26.24
N ALA A 494 25.79 -14.44 -25.26
CA ALA A 494 27.08 -13.74 -25.19
C ALA A 494 27.48 -13.50 -23.71
N GLU A 495 27.43 -14.57 -22.92
CA GLU A 495 27.86 -14.51 -21.53
C GLU A 495 29.36 -14.28 -21.44
N HIS A 496 29.80 -13.31 -20.69
CA HIS A 496 31.20 -12.95 -20.49
C HIS A 496 31.48 -12.37 -19.10
N ARG A 497 32.73 -12.38 -18.73
CA ARG A 497 33.22 -11.65 -17.55
C ARG A 497 34.70 -11.33 -17.66
N SER A 498 35.13 -10.32 -16.92
CA SER A 498 36.56 -10.06 -16.73
C SER A 498 37.22 -11.17 -15.89
N ILE A 499 38.38 -11.65 -16.35
CA ILE A 499 39.13 -12.71 -15.69
C ILE A 499 40.55 -12.23 -15.41
N LYS A 500 40.91 -12.08 -14.11
CA LYS A 500 42.24 -11.62 -13.65
C LYS A 500 43.39 -12.46 -14.22
N ALA A 501 43.21 -13.75 -14.38
CA ALA A 501 44.22 -14.64 -15.00
C ALA A 501 44.58 -14.28 -16.44
N PHE A 502 43.72 -13.55 -17.13
CA PHE A 502 43.94 -13.08 -18.50
C PHE A 502 44.23 -11.59 -18.62
N GLY A 503 44.69 -10.95 -17.53
CA GLY A 503 44.99 -9.52 -17.49
C GLY A 503 43.75 -8.64 -17.47
N GLU A 504 42.71 -9.12 -16.77
CA GLU A 504 41.42 -8.43 -16.60
C GLU A 504 40.65 -8.18 -17.91
N LYS A 505 40.97 -8.93 -18.96
CA LYS A 505 40.21 -8.87 -20.21
C LYS A 505 38.87 -9.59 -20.09
N GLU A 506 37.89 -9.05 -20.79
CA GLU A 506 36.57 -9.70 -20.93
C GLU A 506 36.74 -11.00 -21.75
N VAL A 507 36.21 -12.08 -21.19
CA VAL A 507 36.27 -13.40 -21.81
C VAL A 507 34.86 -13.88 -22.10
N PHE A 508 34.51 -13.93 -23.39
CA PHE A 508 33.26 -14.48 -23.88
C PHE A 508 33.26 -16.00 -23.89
N TYR A 509 32.26 -16.63 -23.36
CA TYR A 509 32.15 -18.10 -23.28
C TYR A 509 31.62 -18.75 -24.56
N TYR A 510 31.02 -17.94 -25.43
CA TYR A 510 30.43 -18.37 -26.70
C TYR A 510 31.19 -17.81 -27.90
N GLN A 511 31.11 -18.52 -29.02
CA GLN A 511 31.67 -18.05 -30.28
C GLN A 511 30.63 -17.25 -31.08
N GLY A 512 31.08 -16.39 -32.00
CA GLY A 512 30.21 -15.52 -32.80
C GLY A 512 29.73 -14.26 -32.06
N THR A 513 30.41 -13.85 -31.02
CA THR A 513 30.01 -12.73 -30.12
C THR A 513 30.67 -11.40 -30.46
N LYS A 514 31.53 -11.31 -31.47
CA LYS A 514 32.27 -10.07 -31.80
C LYS A 514 31.39 -8.83 -31.97
N LEU A 515 30.24 -9.00 -32.62
CA LEU A 515 29.28 -7.90 -32.78
C LEU A 515 28.78 -7.43 -31.43
N ILE A 516 28.51 -8.33 -30.48
CA ILE A 516 27.99 -7.98 -29.16
C ILE A 516 29.06 -7.30 -28.31
N GLU A 517 30.31 -7.77 -28.37
CA GLU A 517 31.45 -7.13 -27.71
C GLU A 517 31.58 -5.66 -28.16
N GLU A 518 31.55 -5.41 -29.48
CA GLU A 518 31.58 -4.07 -30.04
C GLU A 518 30.36 -3.22 -29.58
N ILE A 519 29.16 -3.80 -29.57
CA ILE A 519 27.94 -3.09 -29.14
C ILE A 519 28.00 -2.73 -27.68
N GLU A 520 28.50 -3.60 -26.82
CA GLU A 520 28.59 -3.34 -25.37
C GLU A 520 29.60 -2.21 -25.07
N GLU A 521 30.73 -2.21 -25.74
CA GLU A 521 31.73 -1.13 -25.64
C GLU A 521 31.16 0.21 -26.07
N LEU A 522 30.57 0.28 -27.26
CA LEU A 522 29.94 1.51 -27.78
C LEU A 522 28.79 1.98 -26.91
N LEU A 523 27.93 1.06 -26.43
CA LEU A 523 26.82 1.41 -25.54
C LEU A 523 27.32 1.97 -24.21
N ALA A 524 28.34 1.37 -23.63
CA ALA A 524 28.93 1.87 -22.39
C ALA A 524 29.54 3.28 -22.60
N GLU A 525 30.17 3.53 -23.74
CA GLU A 525 30.70 4.86 -24.07
C GLU A 525 29.59 5.90 -24.22
N GLU A 526 28.53 5.60 -24.98
CA GLU A 526 27.39 6.48 -25.18
C GLU A 526 26.67 6.82 -23.88
N LEU A 527 26.48 5.82 -22.99
CA LEU A 527 25.83 6.05 -21.71
C LEU A 527 26.72 6.78 -20.71
N ARG A 528 28.04 6.53 -20.70
CA ARG A 528 28.98 7.36 -19.92
C ARG A 528 28.93 8.83 -20.34
N GLN A 529 28.91 9.08 -21.65
CA GLN A 529 28.74 10.43 -22.18
C GLN A 529 27.38 11.03 -21.77
N TYR A 530 26.31 10.24 -21.88
CA TYR A 530 24.96 10.71 -21.53
C TYR A 530 24.83 11.12 -20.08
N PHE A 531 25.31 10.29 -19.16
CA PHE A 531 25.18 10.53 -17.71
C PHE A 531 26.31 11.39 -17.12
N GLY A 532 27.43 11.56 -17.80
CA GLY A 532 28.62 12.22 -17.28
C GLY A 532 29.27 11.42 -16.15
N CYS A 533 29.39 10.10 -16.33
CA CYS A 533 29.92 9.17 -15.33
C CYS A 533 31.10 8.38 -15.86
N THR A 534 31.80 7.66 -14.97
CA THR A 534 32.98 6.85 -15.33
C THR A 534 32.62 5.40 -15.62
N GLU A 535 31.62 4.87 -14.94
CA GLU A 535 31.23 3.45 -14.98
C GLU A 535 29.77 3.26 -15.37
N VAL A 536 29.50 2.24 -16.21
CA VAL A 536 28.13 1.86 -16.60
C VAL A 536 28.02 0.33 -16.69
N GLU A 537 26.94 -0.23 -16.15
CA GLU A 537 26.57 -1.64 -16.30
C GLU A 537 25.25 -1.74 -17.06
N THR A 538 25.28 -2.37 -18.22
CA THR A 538 24.18 -2.39 -19.20
C THR A 538 23.45 -3.74 -19.28
N ARG A 539 23.95 -4.79 -18.61
CA ARG A 539 23.40 -6.16 -18.70
C ARG A 539 22.11 -6.37 -17.91
N VAL A 540 21.70 -5.41 -17.05
CA VAL A 540 20.44 -5.47 -16.34
C VAL A 540 19.25 -5.30 -17.29
N ILE A 541 18.25 -6.19 -17.18
CA ILE A 541 17.08 -6.22 -18.06
C ILE A 541 15.88 -5.43 -17.57
N SER A 542 15.97 -4.82 -16.40
CA SER A 542 14.95 -3.92 -15.86
C SER A 542 15.54 -2.99 -14.80
N GLY A 543 14.87 -1.85 -14.53
CA GLY A 543 15.26 -0.95 -13.44
C GLY A 543 15.16 -1.63 -12.06
N GLN A 544 14.19 -2.53 -11.85
CA GLN A 544 14.11 -3.30 -10.61
C GLN A 544 15.30 -4.24 -10.42
N MET A 545 15.77 -4.89 -11.49
CA MET A 545 16.97 -5.72 -11.42
C MET A 545 18.22 -4.87 -11.15
N ALA A 546 18.30 -3.65 -11.69
CA ALA A 546 19.36 -2.70 -11.39
C ALA A 546 19.40 -2.40 -9.87
N ASN A 547 18.27 -2.06 -9.27
CA ASN A 547 18.18 -1.82 -7.84
C ASN A 547 18.53 -3.08 -7.02
N THR A 548 18.03 -4.25 -7.42
CA THR A 548 18.37 -5.53 -6.75
C THR A 548 19.88 -5.80 -6.76
N ALA A 549 20.55 -5.55 -7.90
CA ALA A 549 22.00 -5.72 -8.01
C ALA A 549 22.76 -4.74 -7.08
N VAL A 550 22.33 -3.50 -6.99
CA VAL A 550 22.91 -2.50 -6.08
C VAL A 550 22.71 -2.91 -4.61
N PHE A 551 21.50 -3.30 -4.21
CA PHE A 551 21.21 -3.70 -2.82
C PHE A 551 21.96 -4.96 -2.42
N SER A 552 21.98 -5.98 -3.28
CA SER A 552 22.73 -7.20 -3.04
C SER A 552 24.24 -6.96 -3.05
N GLY A 553 24.72 -6.07 -3.93
CA GLY A 553 26.11 -5.64 -3.99
C GLY A 553 26.55 -4.93 -2.71
N LEU A 554 25.76 -3.97 -2.22
CA LEU A 554 26.03 -3.29 -0.95
C LEU A 554 26.04 -4.26 0.22
N MET A 555 25.07 -5.20 0.29
CA MET A 555 25.04 -6.22 1.33
C MET A 555 26.32 -7.06 1.33
N ASP A 556 26.79 -7.50 0.16
CA ASP A 556 28.06 -8.25 0.05
C ASP A 556 29.27 -7.40 0.41
N TYR A 557 29.31 -6.14 0.00
CA TYR A 557 30.36 -5.20 0.35
C TYR A 557 30.49 -5.02 1.86
N LEU A 558 29.34 -4.82 2.54
CA LEU A 558 29.30 -4.70 4.01
C LEU A 558 29.76 -5.97 4.75
N ASN A 559 29.72 -7.14 4.08
CA ASN A 559 30.15 -8.43 4.63
C ASN A 559 31.51 -8.93 4.10
N ARG A 560 32.22 -8.12 3.28
CA ARG A 560 33.41 -8.59 2.55
C ARG A 560 34.58 -8.98 3.43
N LEU A 561 34.68 -8.38 4.61
CA LEU A 561 35.78 -8.62 5.55
C LEU A 561 35.65 -9.92 6.35
N ASP A 562 34.46 -10.44 6.52
CA ASP A 562 34.21 -11.68 7.26
C ASP A 562 33.13 -12.55 6.57
N ARG A 563 33.58 -13.33 5.58
CA ARG A 563 32.71 -14.23 4.81
C ARG A 563 32.27 -15.49 5.55
N LYS A 564 32.79 -15.74 6.75
CA LYS A 564 32.47 -16.93 7.55
C LYS A 564 31.32 -16.70 8.51
N LYS A 565 30.99 -15.44 8.82
CA LYS A 565 29.82 -15.08 9.64
C LYS A 565 28.55 -15.10 8.82
N GLU A 566 27.41 -15.25 9.49
CA GLU A 566 26.12 -15.03 8.91
C GLU A 566 26.06 -13.62 8.28
N ARG A 567 25.61 -13.54 7.05
CA ARG A 567 25.56 -12.27 6.31
C ARG A 567 24.58 -11.32 6.96
N ARG A 568 25.08 -10.19 7.44
CA ARG A 568 24.19 -9.12 7.91
C ARG A 568 23.56 -8.38 6.73
N ARG A 569 22.32 -7.97 6.89
CA ARG A 569 21.62 -7.08 5.97
C ARG A 569 22.04 -5.62 6.19
N ILE A 570 21.66 -4.74 5.28
CA ILE A 570 21.80 -3.28 5.42
C ILE A 570 21.02 -2.87 6.67
N ARG A 571 21.67 -2.25 7.64
CA ARG A 571 21.08 -1.97 8.96
C ARG A 571 19.96 -0.95 8.91
N LYS A 572 20.15 0.13 8.16
CA LYS A 572 19.14 1.19 7.98
C LYS A 572 19.22 1.78 6.59
N VAL A 573 18.06 2.03 6.00
CA VAL A 573 17.91 2.67 4.70
C VAL A 573 17.00 3.87 4.86
N MET A 574 17.33 5.00 4.24
CA MET A 574 16.42 6.14 4.12
C MET A 574 15.90 6.21 2.67
N ASN A 575 14.57 6.31 2.50
CA ASN A 575 13.95 6.40 1.18
C ASN A 575 12.64 7.20 1.23
N HIS A 576 12.01 7.38 0.07
CA HIS A 576 10.67 7.96 -0.01
C HIS A 576 9.60 6.94 0.42
N HIS A 577 8.62 7.39 1.20
CA HIS A 577 7.48 6.55 1.54
C HIS A 577 6.61 6.25 0.30
N LEU A 578 6.17 4.99 0.15
CA LEU A 578 5.37 4.57 -1.01
C LEU A 578 4.10 5.41 -1.18
N GLY A 579 3.35 5.65 -0.11
CA GLY A 579 2.12 6.47 -0.13
C GLY A 579 2.36 7.94 -0.46
N ARG A 580 3.61 8.42 -0.43
CA ARG A 580 4.01 9.77 -0.85
C ARG A 580 4.72 9.76 -2.21
N GLY A 581 4.40 8.80 -3.04
CA GLY A 581 4.92 8.66 -4.39
C GLY A 581 6.28 7.99 -4.52
N GLY A 582 6.81 7.38 -3.45
CA GLY A 582 8.06 6.61 -3.49
C GLY A 582 8.02 5.48 -4.53
N HIS A 583 9.17 5.14 -5.08
CA HIS A 583 9.28 4.08 -6.09
C HIS A 583 9.17 2.70 -5.43
N LEU A 584 8.34 1.81 -6.01
CA LEU A 584 8.06 0.49 -5.44
C LEU A 584 9.32 -0.37 -5.29
N SER A 585 10.25 -0.30 -6.23
CA SER A 585 11.49 -1.08 -6.20
C SER A 585 12.38 -0.74 -5.00
N ALA A 586 12.33 0.49 -4.49
CA ALA A 586 13.06 0.94 -3.30
C ALA A 586 12.34 0.60 -1.97
N GLN A 587 11.27 -0.19 -1.98
CA GLN A 587 10.48 -0.50 -0.79
C GLN A 587 10.74 -1.92 -0.25
N PRO A 588 10.49 -2.14 1.05
CA PRO A 588 10.54 -3.49 1.62
C PRO A 588 9.53 -4.47 1.04
N MET A 589 8.46 -3.99 0.41
CA MET A 589 7.52 -4.85 -0.34
C MET A 589 7.97 -5.13 -1.77
N GLY A 590 9.01 -4.44 -2.25
CA GLY A 590 9.64 -4.60 -3.56
C GLY A 590 11.06 -5.19 -3.45
N ALA A 591 12.00 -4.66 -4.25
CA ALA A 591 13.35 -5.20 -4.34
C ALA A 591 14.18 -5.09 -3.06
N LEU A 592 13.89 -4.13 -2.17
CA LEU A 592 14.65 -3.94 -0.91
C LEU A 592 14.34 -5.02 0.16
N ARG A 593 13.29 -5.82 -0.02
CA ARG A 593 12.77 -6.75 1.00
C ARG A 593 13.82 -7.65 1.67
N ASP A 594 14.67 -8.27 0.86
CA ASP A 594 15.61 -9.27 1.34
C ASP A 594 16.96 -8.68 1.78
N TYR A 595 17.17 -7.39 1.59
CA TYR A 595 18.45 -6.72 1.79
C TYR A 595 18.48 -5.78 2.99
N VAL A 596 17.34 -5.28 3.47
CA VAL A 596 17.26 -4.45 4.67
C VAL A 596 17.01 -5.27 5.92
N ALA A 597 17.66 -4.93 7.02
CA ALA A 597 17.45 -5.54 8.32
C ALA A 597 16.06 -5.19 8.89
N HIS A 598 15.60 -5.92 9.88
CA HIS A 598 14.48 -5.51 10.72
C HIS A 598 15.01 -4.74 11.91
N ASP A 599 14.38 -3.64 12.23
CA ASP A 599 14.63 -2.90 13.45
C ASP A 599 14.09 -3.73 14.63
N PRO A 600 14.94 -4.12 15.58
CA PRO A 600 14.50 -4.99 16.67
C PRO A 600 13.51 -4.32 17.64
N GLN A 601 13.51 -2.97 17.70
CA GLN A 601 12.57 -2.23 18.55
C GLN A 601 11.17 -2.19 17.94
N THR A 602 11.08 -1.81 16.66
CA THR A 602 9.80 -1.65 15.97
C THR A 602 9.29 -2.94 15.32
N GLU A 603 10.14 -3.97 15.20
CA GLU A 603 9.86 -5.23 14.49
C GLU A 603 9.50 -5.04 13.01
N ARG A 604 9.85 -3.91 12.43
CA ARG A 604 9.61 -3.53 11.03
C ARG A 604 10.92 -3.49 10.25
N PRO A 605 10.86 -3.56 8.92
CA PRO A 605 12.04 -3.25 8.11
C PRO A 605 12.65 -1.91 8.53
N ALA A 606 13.96 -1.87 8.70
CA ALA A 606 14.69 -0.71 9.20
C ALA A 606 14.81 0.38 8.10
N VAL A 607 13.67 0.90 7.69
CA VAL A 607 13.52 1.94 6.67
C VAL A 607 13.00 3.21 7.31
N ILE A 608 13.69 4.31 7.07
CA ILE A 608 13.34 5.65 7.50
C ILE A 608 12.75 6.37 6.28
N ALA A 609 11.52 6.82 6.39
CA ALA A 609 10.93 7.62 5.32
C ALA A 609 11.44 9.06 5.37
N PHE A 610 11.76 9.65 4.21
CA PHE A 610 11.99 11.07 4.13
C PHE A 610 10.77 11.83 4.67
N PRO A 611 10.95 12.76 5.60
CA PRO A 611 9.91 13.71 5.98
C PRO A 611 9.60 14.64 4.81
N THR A 612 8.35 15.03 4.67
CA THR A 612 7.92 15.95 3.61
C THR A 612 7.36 17.22 4.21
N LEU A 613 7.40 18.30 3.45
CA LEU A 613 6.79 19.57 3.84
C LEU A 613 5.27 19.37 4.01
N ARG A 614 4.69 20.05 4.98
CA ARG A 614 3.24 19.93 5.27
C ARG A 614 2.41 20.58 4.15
N GLU A 615 2.87 21.71 3.65
CA GLU A 615 2.24 22.49 2.60
C GLU A 615 2.44 21.90 1.20
N ASP A 616 3.50 21.10 1.02
CA ASP A 616 3.79 20.43 -0.24
C ASP A 616 4.38 19.02 0.01
N PRO A 617 3.56 18.00 0.05
CA PRO A 617 3.99 16.63 0.38
C PRO A 617 4.86 15.97 -0.70
N TYR A 618 5.06 16.62 -1.84
CA TYR A 618 5.98 16.19 -2.89
C TYR A 618 7.42 16.65 -2.66
N GLN A 619 7.65 17.57 -1.72
CA GLN A 619 8.98 18.07 -1.36
C GLN A 619 9.49 17.46 -0.05
N ILE A 620 10.79 17.17 0.00
CA ILE A 620 11.49 16.73 1.21
C ILE A 620 11.65 17.91 2.17
N ASP A 621 11.35 17.69 3.45
CA ASP A 621 11.70 18.60 4.54
C ASP A 621 13.19 18.41 4.90
N LEU A 622 14.05 19.25 4.38
CA LEU A 622 15.49 19.12 4.53
C LEU A 622 15.97 19.29 5.98
N VAL A 623 15.30 20.14 6.75
CA VAL A 623 15.67 20.37 8.17
C VAL A 623 15.45 19.09 8.99
N LYS A 624 14.25 18.51 8.89
CA LYS A 624 13.96 17.25 9.56
C LYS A 624 14.74 16.07 8.99
N THR A 625 15.08 16.11 7.70
CA THR A 625 15.91 15.08 7.08
C THR A 625 17.30 15.06 7.71
N GLU A 626 17.93 16.23 7.91
CA GLU A 626 19.23 16.34 8.56
C GLU A 626 19.21 15.80 10.00
N GLU A 627 18.17 16.14 10.78
CA GLU A 627 17.96 15.60 12.11
C GLU A 627 17.87 14.05 12.11
N LEU A 628 17.09 13.49 11.20
CA LEU A 628 16.91 12.03 11.08
C LEU A 628 18.19 11.33 10.59
N LEU A 629 18.95 11.94 9.69
CA LEU A 629 20.23 11.40 9.24
C LEU A 629 21.21 11.29 10.40
N HIS A 630 21.34 12.33 11.22
CA HIS A 630 22.20 12.31 12.40
C HIS A 630 21.71 11.33 13.47
N LEU A 631 20.40 11.27 13.71
CA LEU A 631 19.82 10.36 14.72
C LEU A 631 19.98 8.89 14.35
N HIS A 632 19.81 8.55 13.08
CA HIS A 632 19.71 7.15 12.66
C HIS A 632 20.95 6.60 11.98
N GLY A 633 21.78 7.43 11.35
CA GLY A 633 22.98 7.02 10.63
C GLY A 633 22.72 5.91 9.60
N PRO A 634 21.90 6.13 8.56
CA PRO A 634 21.61 5.10 7.58
C PRO A 634 22.87 4.66 6.84
N GLU A 635 22.90 3.42 6.35
CA GLU A 635 23.99 2.91 5.49
C GLU A 635 23.73 3.15 4.01
N MET A 636 22.47 3.45 3.66
CA MET A 636 22.04 3.76 2.29
C MET A 636 20.94 4.80 2.30
N ILE A 637 21.01 5.72 1.37
CA ILE A 637 19.98 6.71 1.09
C ILE A 637 19.53 6.53 -0.35
N ILE A 638 18.23 6.38 -0.56
CA ILE A 638 17.66 6.16 -1.90
C ILE A 638 16.73 7.32 -2.23
N LEU A 639 17.14 8.16 -3.16
CA LEU A 639 16.33 9.18 -3.79
C LEU A 639 15.59 8.62 -5.00
N GLY A 640 14.53 9.29 -5.43
CA GLY A 640 13.73 8.92 -6.60
C GLY A 640 12.32 8.43 -6.26
N LYS A 641 11.38 8.90 -7.05
CA LYS A 641 9.94 8.68 -6.87
C LYS A 641 9.27 8.25 -8.17
N SER A 642 8.15 7.54 -8.04
CA SER A 642 7.24 7.28 -9.18
C SER A 642 6.33 8.48 -9.46
N MET A 643 6.02 9.28 -8.43
CA MET A 643 5.34 10.59 -8.54
C MET A 643 6.38 11.69 -8.32
N ILE A 644 7.15 11.98 -9.35
CA ILE A 644 8.27 12.94 -9.30
C ILE A 644 7.92 14.17 -10.11
N ILE A 645 7.58 15.26 -9.42
CA ILE A 645 7.27 16.56 -10.04
C ILE A 645 8.35 17.62 -9.78
N TYR A 646 9.29 17.37 -8.87
CA TYR A 646 10.41 18.27 -8.57
C TYR A 646 11.75 17.55 -8.69
N LYS A 647 12.82 18.33 -8.68
CA LYS A 647 14.19 17.82 -8.50
C LYS A 647 14.34 17.17 -7.14
N GLU A 648 15.12 16.11 -7.08
CA GLU A 648 15.55 15.55 -5.80
C GLU A 648 16.73 16.36 -5.24
N PRO A 649 16.80 16.59 -3.91
CA PRO A 649 17.83 17.42 -3.30
C PRO A 649 19.17 16.70 -3.12
N VAL A 650 19.75 16.19 -4.21
CA VAL A 650 20.97 15.37 -4.21
C VAL A 650 22.14 16.14 -3.58
N ALA A 651 22.36 17.38 -3.98
CA ALA A 651 23.48 18.20 -3.50
C ALA A 651 23.34 18.55 -2.02
N GLU A 652 22.10 18.82 -1.56
CA GLU A 652 21.82 19.11 -0.17
C GLU A 652 22.06 17.86 0.71
N ILE A 653 21.54 16.70 0.30
CA ILE A 653 21.77 15.44 0.99
C ILE A 653 23.25 15.09 1.02
N ARG A 654 23.97 15.25 -0.10
CA ARG A 654 25.42 15.02 -0.14
C ARG A 654 26.17 15.90 0.86
N ARG A 655 25.82 17.18 0.99
CA ARG A 655 26.43 18.06 1.98
C ARG A 655 26.18 17.59 3.42
N MET A 656 24.94 17.19 3.74
CA MET A 656 24.59 16.68 5.06
C MET A 656 25.38 15.42 5.43
N ILE A 657 25.54 14.48 4.50
CA ILE A 657 26.20 13.20 4.77
C ILE A 657 27.73 13.28 4.70
N SER A 658 28.31 14.29 4.07
CA SER A 658 29.77 14.43 3.93
C SER A 658 30.50 14.53 5.26
N GLY A 659 29.85 15.04 6.31
CA GLY A 659 30.38 15.11 7.68
C GLY A 659 30.07 13.90 8.55
N MET A 660 29.32 12.91 8.06
CA MET A 660 28.89 11.76 8.85
C MET A 660 29.95 10.67 8.91
N ASN A 661 30.13 10.05 10.07
CA ASN A 661 31.01 8.89 10.24
C ASN A 661 30.50 7.64 9.51
N SER A 662 29.18 7.52 9.30
CA SER A 662 28.53 6.36 8.65
C SER A 662 28.74 6.29 7.14
N LYS A 663 29.04 7.40 6.50
CA LYS A 663 29.24 7.53 5.03
C LYS A 663 28.23 6.70 4.23
N PRO A 664 26.96 7.08 4.23
CA PRO A 664 25.93 6.30 3.54
C PRO A 664 26.10 6.37 2.02
N LEU A 665 25.81 5.25 1.33
CA LEU A 665 25.74 5.22 -0.14
C LEU A 665 24.57 6.09 -0.60
N LEU A 666 24.83 7.10 -1.40
CA LEU A 666 23.80 7.95 -2.00
C LEU A 666 23.40 7.40 -3.38
N HIS A 667 22.27 6.72 -3.41
CA HIS A 667 21.69 6.10 -4.59
C HIS A 667 20.52 6.94 -5.11
N TYR A 668 20.52 7.24 -6.41
CA TYR A 668 19.40 7.89 -7.07
C TYR A 668 18.72 6.93 -8.07
N ASP A 669 17.53 6.45 -7.73
CA ASP A 669 16.67 5.69 -8.65
C ASP A 669 15.96 6.67 -9.60
N MET A 670 16.57 6.90 -10.74
CA MET A 670 16.04 7.77 -11.80
C MET A 670 15.08 7.07 -12.76
N ALA A 671 14.51 5.93 -12.41
CA ALA A 671 13.68 5.14 -13.32
C ALA A 671 12.63 5.96 -14.09
N HIS A 672 12.02 6.97 -13.48
CA HIS A 672 11.02 7.83 -14.12
C HIS A 672 11.61 9.03 -14.88
N VAL A 673 12.81 9.48 -14.53
CA VAL A 673 13.42 10.69 -15.07
C VAL A 673 14.78 10.46 -15.73
N LEU A 674 15.11 9.20 -16.06
CA LEU A 674 16.41 8.83 -16.62
C LEU A 674 16.76 9.62 -17.88
N GLY A 675 15.80 9.80 -18.79
CA GLY A 675 15.97 10.56 -20.03
C GLY A 675 16.02 12.09 -19.81
N LEU A 676 15.80 12.55 -18.59
CA LEU A 676 15.94 13.95 -18.21
C LEU A 676 17.26 14.24 -17.50
N SER A 677 18.16 13.23 -17.34
CA SER A 677 19.50 13.46 -16.77
C SER A 677 20.27 14.44 -17.66
N GLY A 678 20.47 15.68 -17.17
CA GLY A 678 21.10 16.75 -17.94
C GLY A 678 20.74 18.15 -17.46
N PRO A 679 21.19 19.18 -18.18
CA PRO A 679 21.18 20.58 -17.72
C PRO A 679 19.78 21.17 -17.51
N PHE A 680 18.75 20.64 -18.17
CA PHE A 680 17.38 21.17 -18.04
C PHE A 680 16.63 20.61 -16.83
N TYR A 681 17.04 19.45 -16.33
CA TYR A 681 16.46 18.89 -15.12
C TYR A 681 17.53 18.72 -14.04
N GLN A 682 18.34 17.64 -14.07
CA GLN A 682 19.26 17.34 -12.97
C GLN A 682 20.47 16.54 -13.46
N GLU A 683 21.65 16.85 -12.96
CA GLU A 683 22.91 16.17 -13.24
C GLU A 683 23.41 15.46 -11.97
N PRO A 684 22.91 14.25 -11.67
CA PRO A 684 23.04 13.62 -10.36
C PRO A 684 24.50 13.40 -9.92
N PHE A 685 25.40 13.09 -10.83
CA PHE A 685 26.81 12.88 -10.49
C PHE A 685 27.55 14.20 -10.19
N MET A 686 27.18 15.29 -10.85
CA MET A 686 27.70 16.63 -10.51
C MET A 686 27.20 17.12 -9.16
N GLU A 687 26.02 16.67 -8.75
CA GLU A 687 25.40 16.96 -7.45
C GLU A 687 25.85 15.99 -6.34
N GLY A 688 26.61 14.95 -6.70
CA GLY A 688 27.26 14.06 -5.74
C GLY A 688 26.56 12.71 -5.47
N ALA A 689 25.69 12.23 -6.34
CA ALA A 689 25.22 10.86 -6.27
C ALA A 689 26.40 9.88 -6.49
N ASP A 690 26.45 8.78 -5.71
CA ASP A 690 27.46 7.73 -5.89
C ASP A 690 27.06 6.77 -7.00
N ILE A 691 25.75 6.49 -7.11
CA ILE A 691 25.21 5.55 -8.06
C ILE A 691 23.81 5.98 -8.54
N VAL A 692 23.56 5.76 -9.80
CA VAL A 692 22.27 5.99 -10.45
C VAL A 692 21.77 4.69 -11.06
N THR A 693 20.50 4.39 -10.87
CA THR A 693 19.80 3.31 -11.56
C THR A 693 18.63 3.84 -12.35
N GLY A 694 18.22 3.13 -13.39
CA GLY A 694 17.07 3.59 -14.15
C GLY A 694 16.47 2.56 -15.11
N SER A 695 15.32 2.93 -15.68
CA SER A 695 14.61 2.20 -16.71
C SER A 695 14.75 2.93 -18.05
N THR A 696 15.12 2.21 -19.10
CA THR A 696 15.46 2.80 -20.40
C THR A 696 14.26 2.99 -21.34
N HIS A 697 13.03 2.80 -20.88
CA HIS A 697 11.80 2.81 -21.68
C HIS A 697 10.73 3.80 -21.22
N LYS A 698 11.12 4.75 -20.34
CA LYS A 698 10.21 5.77 -19.83
C LYS A 698 10.54 7.13 -20.46
N THR A 699 11.22 8.01 -19.75
CA THR A 699 11.72 9.25 -20.36
C THR A 699 12.93 9.04 -21.25
N PHE A 700 13.74 7.99 -20.98
CA PHE A 700 14.76 7.49 -21.93
C PHE A 700 14.06 6.54 -22.92
N PHE A 701 13.77 6.99 -24.12
CA PHE A 701 12.88 6.31 -25.06
C PHE A 701 13.50 5.10 -25.81
N GLY A 702 14.20 4.25 -25.04
CA GLY A 702 14.77 2.99 -25.52
C GLY A 702 13.86 1.78 -25.30
N PRO A 703 14.36 0.57 -25.57
CA PRO A 703 13.66 -0.67 -25.24
C PRO A 703 13.58 -0.90 -23.73
N GLN A 704 12.71 -1.82 -23.31
CA GLN A 704 12.58 -2.17 -21.89
C GLN A 704 13.84 -2.87 -21.36
N ARG A 705 14.69 -2.10 -20.70
CA ARG A 705 15.91 -2.54 -20.00
C ARG A 705 16.13 -1.70 -18.76
N GLY A 706 17.17 -2.02 -18.02
CA GLY A 706 17.71 -1.18 -16.94
C GLY A 706 19.12 -0.72 -17.28
N VAL A 707 19.63 0.16 -16.43
CA VAL A 707 21.02 0.62 -16.43
C VAL A 707 21.44 0.93 -15.02
N ILE A 708 22.74 0.71 -14.72
CA ILE A 708 23.40 1.19 -13.50
C ILE A 708 24.56 2.06 -13.96
N ALA A 709 24.63 3.29 -13.48
CA ALA A 709 25.72 4.23 -13.75
C ALA A 709 26.37 4.65 -12.43
N SER A 710 27.69 4.91 -12.43
CA SER A 710 28.43 5.22 -11.21
C SER A 710 29.69 6.06 -11.48
N ASN A 711 30.16 6.75 -10.45
CA ASN A 711 31.48 7.36 -10.36
C ASN A 711 32.41 6.64 -9.38
N MET A 712 32.14 5.38 -9.07
CA MET A 712 32.95 4.52 -8.18
C MET A 712 34.17 3.97 -8.91
N ALA A 713 34.96 4.82 -9.52
CA ALA A 713 36.18 4.44 -10.23
C ALA A 713 37.32 4.08 -9.24
N GLU A 714 38.42 3.56 -9.79
CA GLU A 714 39.66 3.23 -9.06
C GLU A 714 40.12 4.42 -8.20
N GLY A 715 40.47 4.15 -6.94
CA GLY A 715 40.89 5.16 -5.97
C GLY A 715 39.75 5.88 -5.22
N THR A 716 38.49 5.54 -5.48
CA THR A 716 37.36 6.07 -4.69
C THR A 716 37.06 5.17 -3.47
N GLU A 717 36.29 5.70 -2.51
CA GLU A 717 35.91 4.96 -1.29
C GLU A 717 35.12 3.68 -1.56
N TYR A 718 34.37 3.63 -2.67
CA TYR A 718 33.48 2.53 -3.05
C TYR A 718 33.98 1.73 -4.26
N GLU A 719 35.26 1.80 -4.61
CA GLU A 719 35.85 1.07 -5.73
C GLU A 719 35.51 -0.44 -5.70
N ASP A 720 35.78 -1.11 -4.55
CA ASP A 720 35.42 -2.52 -4.36
C ASP A 720 33.91 -2.80 -4.53
N LEU A 721 33.07 -1.82 -4.22
CA LEU A 721 31.60 -1.98 -4.34
C LEU A 721 31.17 -2.07 -5.80
N TRP A 722 31.77 -1.30 -6.69
CA TRP A 722 31.44 -1.36 -8.12
C TRP A 722 31.70 -2.76 -8.69
N GLU A 723 32.87 -3.33 -8.46
CA GLU A 723 33.18 -4.70 -8.87
C GLU A 723 32.17 -5.74 -8.33
N ILE A 724 31.77 -5.56 -7.06
CA ILE A 724 30.79 -6.44 -6.42
C ILE A 724 29.43 -6.30 -7.10
N ILE A 725 28.99 -5.08 -7.44
CA ILE A 725 27.73 -4.84 -8.15
C ILE A 725 27.77 -5.50 -9.52
N VAL A 726 28.82 -5.31 -10.30
CA VAL A 726 28.99 -5.96 -11.62
C VAL A 726 28.88 -7.48 -11.50
N ARG A 727 29.50 -8.11 -10.48
CA ARG A 727 29.34 -9.54 -10.21
C ARG A 727 27.94 -9.93 -9.77
N ARG A 728 27.20 -9.03 -9.10
CA ARG A 728 25.79 -9.26 -8.74
C ARG A 728 24.87 -9.10 -9.92
N VAL A 729 25.25 -8.36 -10.94
CA VAL A 729 24.54 -8.37 -12.23
C VAL A 729 24.82 -9.70 -12.93
N PHE A 730 26.08 -10.00 -13.27
CA PHE A 730 26.43 -11.26 -13.93
C PHE A 730 27.54 -12.00 -13.14
N PRO A 731 27.32 -13.28 -12.76
CA PRO A 731 26.14 -14.13 -13.02
C PRO A 731 25.08 -14.09 -11.91
N GLY A 732 25.09 -13.05 -11.05
CA GLY A 732 24.27 -13.00 -9.85
C GLY A 732 22.77 -12.83 -10.09
N SER A 733 22.37 -12.06 -11.10
CA SER A 733 20.97 -11.73 -11.40
C SER A 733 20.56 -12.11 -12.82
N VAL A 734 21.50 -12.17 -13.74
CA VAL A 734 21.25 -12.51 -15.16
C VAL A 734 22.32 -13.46 -15.65
N SER A 735 21.94 -14.36 -16.57
CA SER A 735 22.88 -15.13 -17.37
C SER A 735 22.97 -14.55 -18.79
N ASN A 736 22.00 -14.77 -19.65
CA ASN A 736 21.95 -14.12 -20.96
C ASN A 736 21.05 -12.88 -20.91
N HIS A 737 21.58 -11.71 -21.23
CA HIS A 737 20.99 -10.39 -20.94
C HIS A 737 20.20 -9.78 -22.10
N HIS A 738 19.47 -10.57 -22.88
CA HIS A 738 18.57 -10.13 -23.97
C HIS A 738 19.27 -9.25 -25.02
N LEU A 739 20.17 -9.85 -25.78
CA LEU A 739 21.08 -9.15 -26.69
C LEU A 739 20.36 -8.33 -27.78
N GLY A 740 19.19 -8.76 -28.26
CA GLY A 740 18.44 -7.98 -29.26
C GLY A 740 18.07 -6.59 -28.73
N THR A 741 17.52 -6.52 -27.51
CA THR A 741 17.18 -5.22 -26.89
C THR A 741 18.44 -4.40 -26.53
N LEU A 742 19.60 -5.03 -26.35
CA LEU A 742 20.86 -4.33 -26.17
C LEU A 742 21.25 -3.54 -27.44
N VAL A 743 21.14 -4.18 -28.62
CA VAL A 743 21.36 -3.51 -29.91
C VAL A 743 20.42 -2.33 -30.10
N GLY A 744 19.14 -2.52 -29.78
CA GLY A 744 18.16 -1.43 -29.79
C GLY A 744 18.50 -0.30 -28.80
N LEU A 745 19.04 -0.64 -27.62
CA LEU A 745 19.44 0.37 -26.65
C LEU A 745 20.60 1.24 -27.12
N LEU A 746 21.57 0.66 -27.81
CA LEU A 746 22.67 1.44 -28.42
C LEU A 746 22.11 2.47 -29.40
N MET A 747 21.19 2.08 -30.29
CA MET A 747 20.57 3.02 -31.23
C MET A 747 19.78 4.11 -30.49
N ALA A 748 19.05 3.76 -29.44
CA ALA A 748 18.36 4.72 -28.62
C ALA A 748 19.33 5.69 -27.91
N SER A 749 20.50 5.21 -27.49
CA SER A 749 21.53 6.05 -26.85
C SER A 749 22.11 7.07 -27.83
N TYR A 750 22.32 6.71 -29.10
CA TYR A 750 22.69 7.67 -30.15
C TYR A 750 21.61 8.75 -30.31
N GLU A 751 20.34 8.38 -30.39
CA GLU A 751 19.23 9.33 -30.48
C GLU A 751 19.18 10.24 -29.26
N MET A 752 19.30 9.65 -28.05
CA MET A 752 19.29 10.40 -26.79
C MET A 752 20.45 11.40 -26.68
N ASN A 753 21.64 11.04 -27.06
CA ASN A 753 22.80 11.96 -27.07
C ASN A 753 22.63 13.07 -28.11
N ALA A 754 22.17 12.73 -29.31
CA ALA A 754 22.01 13.69 -30.39
C ALA A 754 20.96 14.77 -30.07
N TYR A 755 19.86 14.40 -29.40
CA TYR A 755 18.73 15.29 -29.13
C TYR A 755 18.53 15.62 -27.65
N LYS A 756 19.49 15.32 -26.79
CA LYS A 756 19.41 15.46 -25.34
C LYS A 756 18.83 16.80 -24.90
N GLN A 757 19.43 17.89 -25.34
CA GLN A 757 19.07 19.23 -24.88
C GLN A 757 17.69 19.65 -25.39
N ASP A 758 17.42 19.45 -26.68
CA ASP A 758 16.16 19.84 -27.29
C ASP A 758 14.99 19.06 -26.69
N PHE A 759 15.12 17.73 -26.55
CA PHE A 759 14.09 16.88 -25.95
C PHE A 759 13.80 17.25 -24.50
N GLN A 760 14.82 17.43 -23.67
CA GLN A 760 14.64 17.79 -22.26
C GLN A 760 13.98 19.16 -22.09
N ARG A 761 14.45 20.16 -22.81
CA ARG A 761 13.88 21.50 -22.82
C ARG A 761 12.39 21.46 -23.18
N ASP A 762 12.07 20.80 -24.29
CA ASP A 762 10.71 20.78 -24.83
C ASP A 762 9.75 19.98 -23.94
N VAL A 763 10.18 18.86 -23.40
CA VAL A 763 9.38 18.07 -22.44
C VAL A 763 9.05 18.89 -21.20
N ILE A 764 10.02 19.57 -20.59
CA ILE A 764 9.78 20.35 -19.37
C ILE A 764 8.91 21.57 -19.66
N ALA A 765 9.14 22.26 -20.76
CA ALA A 765 8.32 23.39 -21.18
C ALA A 765 6.86 22.98 -21.44
N ASN A 766 6.65 21.87 -22.14
CA ASN A 766 5.35 21.32 -22.42
C ASN A 766 4.62 20.89 -21.14
N ALA A 767 5.31 20.23 -20.20
CA ALA A 767 4.73 19.83 -18.91
C ALA A 767 4.25 21.04 -18.10
N LYS A 768 5.06 22.09 -18.00
CA LYS A 768 4.69 23.34 -17.32
C LYS A 768 3.51 24.04 -17.99
N THR A 769 3.47 24.08 -19.31
CA THR A 769 2.36 24.67 -20.04
C THR A 769 1.08 23.86 -19.84
N PHE A 770 1.17 22.53 -19.95
CA PHE A 770 0.02 21.65 -19.75
C PHE A 770 -0.55 21.78 -18.34
N ALA A 771 0.29 21.80 -17.31
CA ALA A 771 -0.12 21.97 -15.91
C ALA A 771 -0.85 23.31 -15.68
N ARG A 772 -0.30 24.43 -16.21
CA ARG A 772 -0.95 25.74 -16.13
C ARG A 772 -2.29 25.75 -16.85
N SER A 773 -2.34 25.21 -18.07
CA SER A 773 -3.58 25.15 -18.86
C SER A 773 -4.69 24.34 -18.17
N LEU A 774 -4.35 23.18 -17.58
CA LEU A 774 -5.31 22.40 -16.79
C LEU A 774 -5.82 23.20 -15.58
N LYS A 775 -4.95 23.95 -14.91
CA LYS A 775 -5.34 24.84 -13.81
C LYS A 775 -6.27 25.96 -14.26
N ASP A 776 -5.93 26.61 -15.37
CA ASP A 776 -6.75 27.69 -15.95
C ASP A 776 -8.12 27.18 -16.39
N MET A 777 -8.22 25.89 -16.77
CA MET A 777 -9.47 25.22 -17.09
C MET A 777 -10.28 24.79 -15.84
N GLY A 778 -9.80 25.08 -14.62
CA GLY A 778 -10.51 24.82 -13.38
C GLY A 778 -10.23 23.42 -12.78
N LEU A 779 -9.27 22.66 -13.28
CA LEU A 779 -8.85 21.40 -12.70
C LEU A 779 -7.89 21.64 -11.52
N MET A 780 -7.90 20.75 -10.56
CA MET A 780 -7.02 20.84 -9.38
C MET A 780 -5.66 20.22 -9.71
N VAL A 781 -4.68 21.05 -10.02
CA VAL A 781 -3.31 20.62 -10.35
C VAL A 781 -2.46 20.64 -9.09
N GLU A 782 -1.72 19.54 -8.85
CA GLU A 782 -0.76 19.41 -7.75
C GLU A 782 0.56 20.13 -8.10
N GLY A 783 1.26 20.56 -7.06
CA GLY A 783 2.58 21.20 -7.18
C GLY A 783 2.56 22.71 -6.98
N ASN A 784 3.77 23.30 -6.85
CA ASN A 784 3.97 24.74 -6.60
C ASN A 784 3.78 25.56 -7.87
N PRO A 785 2.84 26.53 -7.90
CA PRO A 785 2.60 27.41 -9.03
C PRO A 785 3.83 28.24 -9.45
N GLU A 786 4.69 28.64 -8.50
CA GLU A 786 5.91 29.42 -8.76
C GLU A 786 6.92 28.64 -9.60
N LEU A 787 6.96 27.31 -9.45
CA LEU A 787 7.77 26.40 -10.25
C LEU A 787 7.08 25.95 -11.54
N GLY A 788 5.83 26.41 -11.78
CA GLY A 788 4.98 25.99 -12.88
C GLY A 788 4.39 24.61 -12.68
N TYR A 789 4.14 24.23 -11.43
CA TYR A 789 3.60 22.97 -10.93
C TYR A 789 4.54 21.76 -11.07
N THR A 790 5.48 21.77 -11.98
CA THR A 790 6.42 20.66 -12.20
C THR A 790 7.76 21.15 -12.74
N GLU A 791 8.82 20.43 -12.46
CA GLU A 791 10.15 20.56 -13.05
C GLU A 791 10.50 19.34 -13.91
N THR A 792 9.58 18.39 -14.08
CA THR A 792 9.76 17.13 -14.81
C THR A 792 8.78 17.03 -15.98
N HIS A 793 8.64 15.83 -16.52
CA HIS A 793 7.65 15.48 -17.54
C HIS A 793 6.25 15.20 -16.95
N GLN A 794 6.13 15.07 -15.62
CA GLN A 794 4.89 14.66 -14.97
C GLN A 794 3.99 15.84 -14.63
N VAL A 795 2.69 15.65 -14.82
CA VAL A 795 1.62 16.54 -14.37
C VAL A 795 0.61 15.71 -13.60
N ILE A 796 0.23 16.16 -12.41
CA ILE A 796 -0.70 15.46 -11.52
C ILE A 796 -1.91 16.35 -11.29
N ILE A 797 -3.11 15.78 -11.48
CA ILE A 797 -4.37 16.45 -11.14
C ILE A 797 -5.18 15.62 -10.16
N ARG A 798 -5.88 16.29 -9.24
CA ARG A 798 -6.89 15.65 -8.38
C ARG A 798 -8.25 15.65 -9.07
N VAL A 799 -8.89 14.51 -9.04
CA VAL A 799 -10.23 14.30 -9.62
C VAL A 799 -11.28 13.93 -8.57
N GLY A 800 -10.87 13.89 -7.32
CA GLY A 800 -11.71 13.57 -6.16
C GLY A 800 -11.42 12.19 -5.57
N TYR A 801 -11.70 12.07 -4.28
CA TYR A 801 -11.40 10.88 -3.50
C TYR A 801 -12.02 9.61 -4.12
N GLY A 802 -11.17 8.62 -4.41
CA GLY A 802 -11.55 7.35 -5.02
C GLY A 802 -12.09 7.45 -6.47
N LYS A 803 -12.02 8.62 -7.11
CA LYS A 803 -12.54 8.83 -8.48
C LYS A 803 -11.50 8.64 -9.58
N GLY A 804 -10.23 8.47 -9.21
CA GLY A 804 -9.14 8.27 -10.18
C GLY A 804 -9.47 7.22 -11.26
N PRO A 805 -9.85 5.99 -10.87
CA PRO A 805 -10.18 4.94 -11.84
C PRO A 805 -11.32 5.28 -12.80
N GLU A 806 -12.41 5.89 -12.27
CA GLU A 806 -13.58 6.27 -13.06
C GLU A 806 -13.23 7.31 -14.11
N VAL A 807 -12.48 8.34 -13.71
CA VAL A 807 -12.09 9.42 -14.63
C VAL A 807 -11.05 8.92 -15.63
N ALA A 808 -10.12 8.06 -15.22
CA ALA A 808 -9.17 7.44 -16.14
C ALA A 808 -9.86 6.60 -17.22
N GLN A 809 -10.87 5.80 -16.84
CA GLN A 809 -11.66 5.03 -17.81
C GLN A 809 -12.41 5.95 -18.77
N ARG A 810 -13.04 7.01 -18.27
CA ARG A 810 -13.75 7.98 -19.10
C ARG A 810 -12.83 8.66 -20.12
N LEU A 811 -11.59 8.97 -19.73
CA LEU A 811 -10.56 9.49 -20.62
C LEU A 811 -10.16 8.46 -21.67
N GLU A 812 -9.97 7.19 -21.28
CA GLU A 812 -9.65 6.09 -22.21
C GLU A 812 -10.77 5.88 -23.26
N GLU A 813 -12.05 5.90 -22.84
CA GLU A 813 -13.20 5.86 -23.74
C GLU A 813 -13.23 7.04 -24.74
N ASN A 814 -12.52 8.11 -24.42
CA ASN A 814 -12.31 9.28 -25.27
C ASN A 814 -10.90 9.34 -25.88
N ASN A 815 -10.19 8.21 -26.00
CA ASN A 815 -8.88 8.09 -26.61
C ASN A 815 -7.77 8.93 -25.94
N ILE A 816 -7.87 9.20 -24.63
CA ILE A 816 -6.81 9.78 -23.81
C ILE A 816 -6.40 8.77 -22.75
N ILE A 817 -5.18 8.27 -22.83
CA ILE A 817 -4.67 7.22 -21.97
C ILE A 817 -3.86 7.84 -20.84
N VAL A 818 -4.30 7.61 -19.60
CA VAL A 818 -3.68 8.16 -18.38
C VAL A 818 -3.47 7.06 -17.33
N ASN A 819 -2.70 7.36 -16.29
CA ASN A 819 -2.54 6.50 -15.13
C ASN A 819 -3.18 7.16 -13.90
N TYR A 820 -4.10 6.48 -13.22
CA TYR A 820 -4.57 6.94 -11.91
C TYR A 820 -3.62 6.53 -10.79
N GLN A 821 -3.56 7.32 -9.72
CA GLN A 821 -2.63 7.15 -8.61
C GLN A 821 -3.25 7.70 -7.31
N SER A 822 -2.81 7.17 -6.16
CA SER A 822 -3.12 7.77 -4.86
C SER A 822 -2.38 9.08 -4.69
N ALA A 823 -3.06 10.09 -4.17
CA ALA A 823 -2.40 11.28 -3.65
C ALA A 823 -1.66 10.96 -2.34
N PRO A 824 -0.70 11.80 -1.91
CA PRO A 824 0.03 11.59 -0.66
C PRO A 824 -0.84 11.52 0.62
N ASP A 825 -2.06 12.03 0.56
CA ASP A 825 -3.05 12.03 1.65
C ASP A 825 -4.21 11.03 1.43
N ASP A 826 -4.12 10.18 0.42
CA ASP A 826 -5.06 9.06 0.23
C ASP A 826 -4.68 7.89 1.15
N GLU A 827 -5.67 7.15 1.65
CA GLU A 827 -5.46 6.05 2.60
C GLU A 827 -4.77 4.84 1.99
N ALA A 828 -4.97 4.60 0.70
CA ALA A 828 -4.33 3.50 -0.03
C ALA A 828 -4.45 3.73 -1.55
N PHE A 829 -3.70 2.95 -2.32
CA PHE A 829 -3.77 2.96 -3.79
C PHE A 829 -5.19 2.74 -4.32
N THR A 830 -5.99 1.97 -3.61
CA THR A 830 -7.39 1.69 -3.96
C THR A 830 -8.33 2.87 -3.74
N ALA A 831 -7.89 3.90 -3.02
CA ALA A 831 -8.62 5.16 -2.81
C ALA A 831 -8.14 6.29 -3.75
N ALA A 832 -7.45 5.93 -4.85
CA ALA A 832 -6.78 6.86 -5.74
C ALA A 832 -7.64 8.07 -6.14
N SER A 833 -7.15 9.25 -5.81
CA SER A 833 -7.82 10.53 -6.07
C SER A 833 -7.19 11.32 -7.21
N CYS A 834 -6.04 10.86 -7.74
CA CYS A 834 -5.27 11.59 -8.74
C CYS A 834 -5.18 10.87 -10.08
N LEU A 835 -4.97 11.66 -11.13
CA LEU A 835 -4.41 11.21 -12.40
C LEU A 835 -2.96 11.68 -12.47
N ARG A 836 -2.05 10.75 -12.75
CA ARG A 836 -0.66 11.01 -13.02
C ARG A 836 -0.42 10.93 -14.52
N MET A 837 0.00 12.00 -15.12
CA MET A 837 0.18 12.17 -16.55
C MET A 837 1.62 12.53 -16.89
N GLY A 838 2.07 12.22 -18.11
CA GLY A 838 3.37 12.56 -18.61
C GLY A 838 3.29 13.05 -20.06
N VAL A 839 4.06 14.06 -20.40
CA VAL A 839 4.03 14.71 -21.72
C VAL A 839 5.10 14.16 -22.68
N GLN A 840 6.02 13.32 -22.22
CA GLN A 840 7.22 12.89 -22.94
C GLN A 840 6.93 12.20 -24.28
N GLU A 841 5.93 11.31 -24.31
CA GLU A 841 5.59 10.60 -25.54
C GLU A 841 4.97 11.53 -26.58
N MET A 842 4.02 12.36 -26.18
CA MET A 842 3.37 13.26 -27.14
C MET A 842 4.28 14.39 -27.58
N THR A 843 5.24 14.83 -26.75
CA THR A 843 6.33 15.72 -27.18
C THR A 843 7.19 15.04 -28.25
N ARG A 844 7.50 13.74 -28.05
CA ARG A 844 8.25 12.94 -29.05
C ARG A 844 7.49 12.81 -30.40
N PHE A 845 6.16 12.83 -30.36
CA PHE A 845 5.33 12.90 -31.58
C PHE A 845 5.07 14.33 -32.07
N GLY A 846 5.78 15.31 -31.56
CA GLY A 846 5.77 16.68 -32.06
C GLY A 846 4.69 17.59 -31.54
N MET A 847 4.02 17.24 -30.43
CA MET A 847 3.15 18.19 -29.73
C MET A 847 3.98 19.29 -29.06
N GLU A 848 3.54 20.51 -29.22
CA GLU A 848 4.13 21.72 -28.64
C GLU A 848 3.20 22.34 -27.60
N ALA A 849 3.64 23.40 -26.93
CA ALA A 849 2.89 24.08 -25.87
C ALA A 849 1.43 24.39 -26.24
N LYS A 850 1.18 24.92 -27.44
CA LYS A 850 -0.19 25.23 -27.94
C LYS A 850 -1.09 23.99 -28.06
N ASP A 851 -0.48 22.84 -28.37
CA ASP A 851 -1.23 21.60 -28.56
C ASP A 851 -1.60 21.00 -27.21
N PHE A 852 -0.76 21.14 -26.19
CA PHE A 852 -1.08 20.79 -24.82
C PHE A 852 -2.13 21.72 -24.20
N GLN A 853 -2.20 23.01 -24.61
CA GLN A 853 -3.30 23.90 -24.24
C GLN A 853 -4.64 23.37 -24.79
N GLN A 854 -4.65 23.00 -26.07
CA GLN A 854 -5.85 22.43 -26.70
C GLN A 854 -6.26 21.10 -26.06
N LEU A 855 -5.26 20.25 -25.68
CA LEU A 855 -5.54 19.00 -24.99
C LEU A 855 -6.17 19.24 -23.60
N ALA A 856 -5.74 20.27 -22.87
CA ALA A 856 -6.32 20.66 -21.60
C ALA A 856 -7.79 21.08 -21.74
N GLU A 857 -8.17 21.76 -22.82
CA GLU A 857 -9.58 22.08 -23.14
C GLU A 857 -10.40 20.80 -23.35
N TYR A 858 -9.92 19.86 -24.15
CA TYR A 858 -10.60 18.58 -24.35
C TYR A 858 -10.78 17.81 -23.02
N MET A 859 -9.73 17.76 -22.21
CA MET A 859 -9.80 17.08 -20.90
C MET A 859 -10.83 17.74 -19.97
N LYS A 860 -10.90 19.07 -19.96
CA LYS A 860 -11.93 19.79 -19.20
C LYS A 860 -13.34 19.35 -19.63
N GLU A 861 -13.63 19.32 -20.95
CA GLU A 861 -14.95 18.93 -21.46
C GLU A 861 -15.29 17.47 -21.09
N ILE A 862 -14.30 16.56 -21.07
CA ILE A 862 -14.51 15.18 -20.68
C ILE A 862 -14.70 15.05 -19.16
N ILE A 863 -13.83 15.69 -18.34
CA ILE A 863 -13.78 15.51 -16.90
C ILE A 863 -14.90 16.28 -16.19
N ILE A 864 -15.06 17.57 -16.55
CA ILE A 864 -16.02 18.48 -15.92
C ILE A 864 -17.33 18.51 -16.71
N GLY A 865 -17.25 18.68 -18.02
CA GLY A 865 -18.40 18.78 -18.92
C GLY A 865 -19.11 17.45 -19.17
N ASN A 866 -18.46 16.32 -18.86
CA ASN A 866 -18.97 14.97 -19.10
C ASN A 866 -19.38 14.70 -20.56
N LEU A 867 -18.67 15.33 -21.51
CA LEU A 867 -18.91 15.21 -22.95
C LEU A 867 -18.05 14.09 -23.56
N SER A 868 -18.57 13.49 -24.65
CA SER A 868 -17.77 12.56 -25.46
C SER A 868 -17.00 13.35 -26.52
N MET A 869 -15.67 13.15 -26.55
CA MET A 869 -14.73 13.84 -27.44
C MET A 869 -13.87 12.86 -28.25
N ALA A 870 -14.26 11.58 -28.32
CA ALA A 870 -13.42 10.52 -28.91
C ALA A 870 -13.04 10.79 -30.38
N GLU A 871 -13.97 11.32 -31.19
CA GLU A 871 -13.70 11.65 -32.60
C GLU A 871 -12.77 12.85 -32.73
N GLU A 872 -12.96 13.90 -31.92
CA GLU A 872 -12.12 15.10 -31.88
C GLU A 872 -10.70 14.74 -31.49
N ILE A 873 -10.54 13.91 -30.47
CA ILE A 873 -9.23 13.44 -30.01
C ILE A 873 -8.55 12.60 -31.08
N SER A 874 -9.24 11.65 -31.72
CA SER A 874 -8.66 10.87 -32.83
C SER A 874 -8.25 11.76 -34.00
N ARG A 875 -9.05 12.78 -34.33
CA ARG A 875 -8.72 13.74 -35.37
C ARG A 875 -7.53 14.63 -34.98
N PHE A 876 -7.48 15.03 -33.73
CA PHE A 876 -6.36 15.80 -33.18
C PHE A 876 -5.06 14.98 -33.18
N ARG A 877 -5.09 13.72 -32.74
CA ARG A 877 -3.93 12.81 -32.71
C ARG A 877 -3.30 12.59 -34.09
N LYS A 878 -4.09 12.54 -35.15
CA LYS A 878 -3.61 12.35 -36.53
C LYS A 878 -2.66 13.45 -37.02
N LYS A 879 -2.60 14.59 -36.34
CA LYS A 879 -1.63 15.66 -36.63
C LYS A 879 -0.21 15.34 -36.13
N PHE A 880 -0.06 14.37 -35.23
CA PHE A 880 1.15 14.08 -34.48
C PHE A 880 1.55 12.61 -34.68
N ILE A 881 1.72 12.16 -35.91
CA ILE A 881 2.07 10.77 -36.26
C ILE A 881 3.56 10.61 -36.57
N GLU A 882 4.25 11.68 -36.87
CA GLU A 882 5.70 11.66 -37.13
C GLU A 882 6.47 11.79 -35.82
N MET A 883 7.44 10.89 -35.67
CA MET A 883 8.29 10.89 -34.48
C MET A 883 9.42 11.91 -34.61
N LYS A 884 9.64 12.68 -33.55
CA LYS A 884 10.77 13.62 -33.42
C LYS A 884 11.87 13.03 -32.54
N TYR A 885 13.00 13.69 -32.47
CA TYR A 885 14.17 13.31 -31.66
C TYR A 885 14.68 11.89 -32.03
N CYS A 886 14.64 11.56 -33.29
CA CYS A 886 15.20 10.34 -33.88
C CYS A 886 15.75 10.65 -35.28
N LEU A 887 16.39 9.66 -35.91
CA LEU A 887 16.89 9.82 -37.26
C LEU A 887 15.76 10.23 -38.23
N PRO A 888 15.90 11.32 -39.02
CA PRO A 888 14.87 11.75 -39.95
C PRO A 888 14.42 10.64 -40.89
N GLU A 889 13.13 10.60 -41.26
CA GLU A 889 12.55 9.50 -42.05
C GLU A 889 13.30 9.24 -43.37
N LYS A 890 13.76 10.30 -44.05
CA LYS A 890 14.55 10.15 -45.28
C LYS A 890 15.85 9.35 -45.09
N GLU A 891 16.46 9.47 -43.92
CA GLU A 891 17.70 8.76 -43.58
C GLU A 891 17.39 7.39 -42.97
N ALA A 892 16.31 7.27 -42.21
CA ALA A 892 15.89 6.03 -41.57
C ALA A 892 15.32 5.02 -42.58
N ALA A 893 14.53 5.45 -43.56
CA ALA A 893 13.81 4.57 -44.48
C ALA A 893 14.73 3.56 -45.22
N PRO A 894 15.88 3.94 -45.82
CA PRO A 894 16.77 2.97 -46.44
C PRO A 894 17.36 1.96 -45.45
N LEU A 895 17.62 2.34 -44.22
CA LEU A 895 18.11 1.48 -43.17
C LEU A 895 17.03 0.50 -42.70
N ILE A 896 15.80 0.98 -42.57
CA ILE A 896 14.62 0.15 -42.24
C ILE A 896 14.40 -0.91 -43.34
N GLU A 897 14.42 -0.53 -44.60
CA GLU A 897 14.29 -1.49 -45.72
C GLU A 897 15.34 -2.58 -45.67
N ARG A 898 16.60 -2.21 -45.39
CA ARG A 898 17.71 -3.19 -45.27
C ARG A 898 17.47 -4.15 -44.09
N LEU A 899 17.01 -3.66 -42.95
CA LEU A 899 16.70 -4.50 -41.80
C LEU A 899 15.51 -5.42 -42.10
N LEU A 900 14.43 -4.92 -42.70
CA LEU A 900 13.27 -5.74 -43.08
C LEU A 900 13.62 -6.84 -44.04
N ALA A 901 14.62 -6.64 -44.90
CA ALA A 901 15.09 -7.66 -45.86
C ALA A 901 15.77 -8.86 -45.18
N VAL A 902 16.31 -8.69 -43.96
CA VAL A 902 17.02 -9.76 -43.23
C VAL A 902 16.24 -10.31 -42.04
N VAL A 903 15.22 -9.63 -41.59
CA VAL A 903 14.33 -10.08 -40.47
C VAL A 903 13.18 -10.97 -41.00
N ARG A 904 13.06 -11.13 -42.32
CA ARG A 904 12.02 -11.96 -42.98
C ARG A 904 12.24 -13.46 -42.79
#